data_78844c05c77a7620bda4bc964cb38e96
#
_entry.id   78844c05c77a7620bda4bc964cb38e96
#
_cell.length_a   1.000
_cell.length_b   1.000
_cell.length_c   1.000
_cell.angle_alpha   90.00
_cell.angle_beta   90.00
_cell.angle_gamma   90.00
#
_symmetry.space_group_name_H-M   'P 1'
#
loop_
_entity.id
_entity.type
_entity.pdbx_description
1 polymer ?
#
loop_
_entity_poly.entity_id
_entity_poly.type
_entity_poly.pdbx_seq_one_letter_code
_entity_poly.pdbx_strand_id
1 'polypeptide(L)'
;MREKFLTTSWVKNSLFLILLGWLNAQDFNQIHGFITDENSGEALIGANVYLAGTDYGTATNYDGYYVVSEIASGDYTIIISYLGYNMEKKKIFLQGGNDLEISIALKTTPIEMSAIEVTGEEVDRRVNIQISRNTLNMRQLKNVPQLGEADLFRTLQSLPGVLTESEFSTGLVIRGGNSDQNLILLDGITVYNPSHVGGLFSNFIVDAIKEADLLKGGFNAEYGGRLSAVLNVRSREGNRNKFNGKGSISLLSAQTTLEGPVGNGAWLMSARRTYFDQIFKGTKLHFPYYFYDLQGHVFQDIGKNDRISMSFYAGKDDLFWDELYLKGQWGNQTVSMNYRKFFNTKLVSNWLLAKSRFNIFFGLGGESGVNEEDYIDDLTFRSDWTWFASQDFQVRFGGEMKDLDFVYSSTFLDSTIFDTRTHPKEGAAYAKMKYWPTSRLMIEPGLRVNYYDKARENIFVDPRLGMKYLLNDDRYINFSTGVYHQFMETIQDDFNPKILDAWFAIDQTVDPASAVQYVLGYEEYFGSSYHVQVETYYKDMKNLLTFVDERSTVDEIVSDETLDDLVDVGDGYAYGFEIFLEKRLGRLNGWASYAWSIARKKFQQKEYYTNWDRRHVFNIIGNYRLNPKWDINGKWTFQTGQPYTPILGYYIEKVPDASNQVYRTIPGTRNGGRYPLYHRLDLGAVWHTKVKGKKMDVFIQIVNTYWQKNVFRYAYRFGSTINGVDDDGDKEIDEADEGRPQRGVINGLPIIPSIGVTFEF
;
A
#
# COMPACT_ATOMS: atom_id res chain seq x y z
N MET A 1 42.23 42.41 17.74
CA MET A 1 42.08 43.60 16.89
C MET A 1 42.15 43.17 15.42
N ARG A 2 41.16 43.52 14.64
CA ARG A 2 40.90 43.29 13.20
C ARG A 2 40.17 42.02 12.83
N GLU A 3 38.86 42.11 12.95
CA GLU A 3 37.86 41.47 12.10
C GLU A 3 38.11 41.77 10.63
N LYS A 4 38.01 40.75 9.78
CA LYS A 4 37.81 40.98 8.34
C LYS A 4 36.45 40.43 7.94
N PHE A 5 35.51 41.32 7.76
CA PHE A 5 34.29 41.17 6.99
C PHE A 5 34.60 40.58 5.61
N LEU A 6 34.17 39.36 5.34
CA LEU A 6 34.08 38.81 4.00
C LEU A 6 32.77 39.28 3.38
N THR A 7 32.94 40.12 2.43
CA THR A 7 31.96 40.95 1.76
C THR A 7 30.94 40.19 0.93
N THR A 8 29.72 40.60 1.11
CA THR A 8 28.45 40.47 0.37
C THR A 8 28.48 40.63 -1.17
N SER A 9 29.63 40.51 -1.82
CA SER A 9 29.80 40.69 -3.26
C SER A 9 29.37 39.49 -4.09
N TRP A 10 29.52 38.27 -3.60
CA TRP A 10 29.18 37.06 -4.35
C TRP A 10 27.66 36.79 -4.46
N VAL A 11 26.90 37.13 -3.44
CA VAL A 11 25.43 36.96 -3.45
C VAL A 11 24.76 37.96 -4.39
N LYS A 12 25.29 39.21 -4.49
CA LYS A 12 24.77 40.22 -5.42
C LYS A 12 25.05 39.88 -6.89
N ASN A 13 26.21 39.31 -7.19
CA ASN A 13 26.56 38.94 -8.56
C ASN A 13 25.80 37.64 -9.02
N SER A 14 25.49 36.73 -8.10
CA SER A 14 24.67 35.55 -8.43
C SER A 14 23.21 35.91 -8.67
N LEU A 15 22.65 36.87 -7.92
CA LEU A 15 21.31 37.42 -8.17
C LEU A 15 21.22 38.19 -9.49
N PHE A 16 22.29 38.90 -9.87
CA PHE A 16 22.34 39.68 -11.11
C PHE A 16 22.48 38.77 -12.35
N LEU A 17 23.16 37.63 -12.24
CA LEU A 17 23.22 36.62 -13.30
C LEU A 17 21.89 35.85 -13.47
N ILE A 18 21.13 35.67 -12.41
CA ILE A 18 19.78 35.09 -12.47
C ILE A 18 18.78 36.06 -13.14
N LEU A 19 18.97 37.39 -12.93
CA LEU A 19 18.13 38.42 -13.55
C LEU A 19 18.48 38.71 -15.02
N LEU A 20 19.71 38.42 -15.48
CA LEU A 20 20.10 38.58 -16.88
C LEU A 20 19.68 37.41 -17.78
N GLY A 21 19.31 36.25 -17.22
CA GLY A 21 18.71 35.13 -17.96
C GLY A 21 17.29 35.39 -18.46
N TRP A 22 16.65 36.49 -18.12
CA TRP A 22 15.27 36.84 -18.47
C TRP A 22 15.09 37.74 -19.70
N LEU A 23 16.17 38.01 -20.46
CA LEU A 23 16.16 38.98 -21.56
C LEU A 23 16.21 38.40 -22.98
N ASN A 24 15.97 37.09 -23.16
CA ASN A 24 15.63 36.56 -24.46
C ASN A 24 14.25 35.90 -24.39
N ALA A 25 13.19 36.67 -24.46
CA ALA A 25 11.85 36.19 -24.72
C ALA A 25 11.78 35.78 -26.21
N GLN A 26 12.28 34.58 -26.55
CA GLN A 26 11.75 33.90 -27.71
C GLN A 26 10.27 33.59 -27.42
N ASP A 27 9.36 33.94 -28.34
CA ASP A 27 7.95 33.58 -28.26
C ASP A 27 7.80 32.07 -28.49
N PHE A 28 8.01 31.29 -27.43
CA PHE A 28 7.79 29.84 -27.46
C PHE A 28 6.31 29.54 -27.34
N ASN A 29 5.87 28.58 -28.14
CA ASN A 29 4.50 28.07 -28.06
C ASN A 29 4.39 26.99 -26.96
N GLN A 30 3.17 26.80 -26.46
CA GLN A 30 2.86 25.68 -25.58
C GLN A 30 1.54 25.03 -25.97
N ILE A 31 1.43 23.76 -25.64
CA ILE A 31 0.19 22.96 -25.82
C ILE A 31 -0.18 22.41 -24.45
N HIS A 32 -1.46 22.54 -24.08
CA HIS A 32 -1.97 21.98 -22.84
C HIS A 32 -3.39 21.45 -23.04
N GLY A 33 -3.89 20.64 -22.11
CA GLY A 33 -5.24 20.10 -22.17
C GLY A 33 -5.44 18.88 -21.29
N PHE A 34 -6.59 18.22 -21.49
CA PHE A 34 -7.00 17.04 -20.75
C PHE A 34 -7.16 15.83 -21.66
N ILE A 35 -6.73 14.67 -21.18
CA ILE A 35 -6.95 13.38 -21.84
C ILE A 35 -7.90 12.57 -20.98
N THR A 36 -9.01 12.11 -21.57
CA THR A 36 -10.09 11.40 -20.87
C THR A 36 -10.52 10.13 -21.62
N ASP A 37 -11.23 9.25 -20.96
CA ASP A 37 -11.93 8.11 -21.57
C ASP A 37 -13.23 8.59 -22.26
N GLU A 38 -13.46 8.22 -23.51
CA GLU A 38 -14.64 8.66 -24.26
C GLU A 38 -15.95 8.11 -23.66
N ASN A 39 -15.94 6.91 -23.10
CA ASN A 39 -17.15 6.26 -22.59
C ASN A 39 -17.59 6.78 -21.22
N SER A 40 -16.62 7.04 -20.33
CA SER A 40 -16.88 7.46 -18.95
C SER A 40 -16.62 8.94 -18.71
N GLY A 41 -15.75 9.57 -19.52
CA GLY A 41 -15.24 10.92 -19.27
C GLY A 41 -14.21 10.99 -18.14
N GLU A 42 -13.80 9.85 -17.56
CA GLU A 42 -12.75 9.80 -16.52
C GLU A 42 -11.39 10.23 -17.07
N ALA A 43 -10.63 10.95 -16.26
CA ALA A 43 -9.27 11.37 -16.61
C ALA A 43 -8.35 10.15 -16.86
N LEU A 44 -7.52 10.17 -17.89
CA LEU A 44 -6.51 9.14 -18.16
C LEU A 44 -5.17 9.61 -17.60
N ILE A 45 -4.71 8.94 -16.55
CA ILE A 45 -3.47 9.25 -15.83
C ILE A 45 -2.29 8.57 -16.53
N GLY A 46 -1.19 9.32 -16.80
CA GLY A 46 -0.03 8.76 -17.49
C GLY A 46 -0.27 8.54 -19.00
N ALA A 47 -1.31 9.15 -19.59
CA ALA A 47 -1.46 9.15 -21.03
C ALA A 47 -0.36 10.00 -21.67
N ASN A 48 0.27 9.49 -22.71
CA ASN A 48 1.38 10.14 -23.36
C ASN A 48 0.93 11.10 -24.44
N VAL A 49 1.52 12.27 -24.43
CA VAL A 49 1.30 13.34 -25.39
C VAL A 49 2.63 13.81 -25.95
N TYR A 50 2.87 13.67 -27.22
CA TYR A 50 4.15 14.04 -27.85
C TYR A 50 3.98 14.53 -29.29
N LEU A 51 4.97 15.27 -29.77
CA LEU A 51 5.03 15.76 -31.14
C LEU A 51 5.89 14.84 -31.98
N ALA A 52 5.33 14.27 -33.04
CA ALA A 52 5.99 13.29 -33.90
C ALA A 52 7.29 13.80 -34.47
N GLY A 53 8.37 13.01 -34.35
CA GLY A 53 9.69 13.33 -34.88
C GLY A 53 10.47 14.40 -34.10
N THR A 54 10.04 14.68 -32.85
CA THR A 54 10.71 15.65 -31.95
C THR A 54 10.89 15.06 -30.56
N ASP A 55 11.66 15.73 -29.71
CA ASP A 55 11.80 15.40 -28.28
C ASP A 55 10.73 16.06 -27.40
N TYR A 56 9.79 16.83 -27.99
CA TYR A 56 8.71 17.47 -27.27
C TYR A 56 7.63 16.48 -26.86
N GLY A 57 7.45 16.27 -25.56
CA GLY A 57 6.43 15.39 -25.06
C GLY A 57 6.32 15.40 -23.54
N THR A 58 5.19 14.90 -23.04
CA THR A 58 4.89 14.77 -21.61
C THR A 58 3.86 13.66 -21.41
N ALA A 59 3.67 13.26 -20.14
CA ALA A 59 2.56 12.40 -19.74
C ALA A 59 1.54 13.21 -18.93
N THR A 60 0.27 12.79 -18.99
CA THR A 60 -0.79 13.42 -18.20
C THR A 60 -0.58 13.16 -16.71
N ASN A 61 -0.85 14.17 -15.90
CA ASN A 61 -0.84 14.06 -14.45
C ASN A 61 -2.08 13.28 -13.94
N TYR A 62 -2.27 13.26 -12.63
CA TYR A 62 -3.39 12.58 -11.96
C TYR A 62 -4.78 13.09 -12.35
N ASP A 63 -4.86 14.29 -12.89
CA ASP A 63 -6.10 14.90 -13.39
C ASP A 63 -6.34 14.66 -14.88
N GLY A 64 -5.44 13.91 -15.53
CA GLY A 64 -5.42 13.77 -16.99
C GLY A 64 -4.93 15.02 -17.71
N TYR A 65 -4.36 16.01 -16.97
CA TYR A 65 -3.85 17.26 -17.50
C TYR A 65 -2.41 17.12 -17.97
N TYR A 66 -2.08 17.77 -19.09
CA TYR A 66 -0.72 17.82 -19.62
C TYR A 66 -0.35 19.22 -20.09
N VAL A 67 0.94 19.52 -20.09
CA VAL A 67 1.56 20.72 -20.68
C VAL A 67 2.82 20.31 -21.41
N VAL A 68 2.94 20.73 -22.68
CA VAL A 68 4.19 20.70 -23.45
C VAL A 68 4.58 22.14 -23.75
N SER A 69 5.69 22.58 -23.19
CA SER A 69 6.15 23.98 -23.25
C SER A 69 7.34 24.13 -24.18
N GLU A 70 7.70 25.39 -24.51
CA GLU A 70 8.93 25.77 -25.22
C GLU A 70 9.03 25.20 -26.66
N ILE A 71 7.88 25.03 -27.33
CA ILE A 71 7.81 24.47 -28.66
C ILE A 71 8.12 25.57 -29.69
N ALA A 72 9.03 25.31 -30.61
CA ALA A 72 9.30 26.21 -31.72
C ALA A 72 8.07 26.37 -32.62
N SER A 73 7.99 27.49 -33.36
CA SER A 73 6.93 27.64 -34.38
C SER A 73 7.10 26.66 -35.53
N GLY A 74 6.00 26.09 -36.03
CA GLY A 74 6.03 25.11 -37.12
C GLY A 74 4.78 24.22 -37.21
N ASP A 75 4.81 23.35 -38.19
CA ASP A 75 3.80 22.30 -38.39
C ASP A 75 4.19 21.05 -37.62
N TYR A 76 3.28 20.55 -36.78
CA TYR A 76 3.50 19.36 -35.97
C TYR A 76 2.34 18.37 -36.10
N THR A 77 2.60 17.14 -35.79
CA THR A 77 1.55 16.15 -35.54
C THR A 77 1.62 15.76 -34.06
N ILE A 78 0.62 16.19 -33.27
CA ILE A 78 0.49 15.72 -31.89
C ILE A 78 -0.05 14.30 -31.91
N ILE A 79 0.58 13.43 -31.13
CA ILE A 79 0.18 12.03 -30.94
C ILE A 79 -0.17 11.83 -29.49
N ILE A 80 -1.34 11.24 -29.24
CA ILE A 80 -1.83 10.90 -27.92
C ILE A 80 -2.05 9.39 -27.88
N SER A 81 -1.51 8.73 -26.86
CA SER A 81 -1.64 7.28 -26.69
C SER A 81 -1.74 6.88 -25.23
N TYR A 82 -2.48 5.82 -24.98
CA TYR A 82 -2.62 5.21 -23.66
C TYR A 82 -2.90 3.71 -23.81
N LEU A 83 -2.36 2.90 -22.86
CA LEU A 83 -2.49 1.44 -22.93
C LEU A 83 -3.96 0.99 -22.89
N GLY A 84 -4.40 0.21 -23.89
CA GLY A 84 -5.78 -0.24 -24.02
C GLY A 84 -6.71 0.74 -24.71
N TYR A 85 -6.18 1.80 -25.34
CA TYR A 85 -6.92 2.82 -26.09
C TYR A 85 -6.38 2.97 -27.51
N ASN A 86 -7.23 3.46 -28.41
CA ASN A 86 -6.79 3.82 -29.75
C ASN A 86 -5.88 5.06 -29.68
N MET A 87 -4.78 5.02 -30.42
CA MET A 87 -3.91 6.17 -30.60
C MET A 87 -4.61 7.24 -31.43
N GLU A 88 -4.56 8.49 -30.98
CA GLU A 88 -5.07 9.65 -31.71
C GLU A 88 -3.93 10.49 -32.29
N LYS A 89 -4.09 10.95 -33.52
CA LYS A 89 -3.11 11.81 -34.23
C LYS A 89 -3.82 13.04 -34.77
N LYS A 90 -3.30 14.23 -34.46
CA LYS A 90 -3.88 15.51 -34.93
C LYS A 90 -2.80 16.43 -35.46
N LYS A 91 -2.96 16.94 -36.67
CA LYS A 91 -2.09 17.98 -37.21
C LYS A 91 -2.38 19.31 -36.55
N ILE A 92 -1.36 20.03 -36.16
CA ILE A 92 -1.43 21.34 -35.53
C ILE A 92 -0.39 22.27 -36.14
N PHE A 93 -0.70 23.55 -36.13
CA PHE A 93 0.22 24.61 -36.56
C PHE A 93 0.44 25.55 -35.39
N LEU A 94 1.70 25.80 -35.01
CA LEU A 94 2.08 26.67 -33.90
C LEU A 94 2.83 27.89 -34.47
N GLN A 95 2.43 29.09 -34.07
CA GLN A 95 3.03 30.33 -34.49
C GLN A 95 2.95 31.40 -33.39
N GLY A 96 4.06 32.09 -33.14
CA GLY A 96 4.07 33.37 -32.43
C GLY A 96 3.67 33.35 -30.96
N GLY A 97 4.18 32.40 -30.16
CA GLY A 97 3.92 32.36 -28.71
C GLY A 97 2.50 31.90 -28.35
N ASN A 98 1.88 31.08 -29.18
CA ASN A 98 0.52 30.59 -28.97
C ASN A 98 0.43 29.61 -27.80
N ASP A 99 -0.61 29.80 -26.98
CA ASP A 99 -1.06 28.84 -25.96
C ASP A 99 -2.26 28.06 -26.53
N LEU A 100 -2.02 26.80 -26.94
CA LEU A 100 -3.01 25.99 -27.64
C LEU A 100 -3.62 24.93 -26.71
N GLU A 101 -4.91 25.07 -26.41
CA GLU A 101 -5.65 24.04 -25.65
C GLU A 101 -6.10 22.89 -26.57
N ILE A 102 -5.67 21.66 -26.27
CA ILE A 102 -6.08 20.44 -26.95
C ILE A 102 -6.49 19.38 -25.92
N SER A 103 -7.80 19.23 -25.73
CA SER A 103 -8.37 18.16 -24.91
C SER A 103 -8.96 17.06 -25.80
N ILE A 104 -8.65 15.79 -25.49
CA ILE A 104 -9.05 14.63 -26.32
C ILE A 104 -9.59 13.51 -25.44
N ALA A 105 -10.74 12.96 -25.89
CA ALA A 105 -11.31 11.74 -25.32
C ALA A 105 -10.88 10.54 -26.16
N LEU A 106 -10.16 9.58 -25.55
CA LEU A 106 -9.68 8.39 -26.22
C LEU A 106 -10.73 7.26 -26.19
N LYS A 107 -10.79 6.49 -27.27
CA LYS A 107 -11.64 5.29 -27.40
C LYS A 107 -10.90 4.06 -26.91
N THR A 108 -11.55 3.23 -26.11
CA THR A 108 -11.01 1.94 -25.71
C THR A 108 -10.84 1.00 -26.90
N THR A 109 -9.71 0.31 -26.98
CA THR A 109 -9.46 -0.72 -27.99
C THR A 109 -9.75 -2.11 -27.42
N PRO A 110 -10.51 -2.98 -28.13
CA PRO A 110 -10.57 -4.39 -27.78
C PRO A 110 -9.17 -5.02 -27.86
N ILE A 111 -8.77 -5.81 -26.85
CA ILE A 111 -7.41 -6.36 -26.67
C ILE A 111 -6.97 -7.31 -27.81
N GLU A 112 -7.84 -7.66 -28.73
CA GLU A 112 -7.57 -8.64 -29.79
C GLU A 112 -6.82 -8.09 -31.00
N MET A 113 -6.61 -6.79 -31.09
CA MET A 113 -5.92 -6.22 -32.26
C MET A 113 -4.41 -6.16 -32.03
N SER A 114 -3.72 -6.69 -33.03
CA SER A 114 -2.28 -6.70 -33.30
C SER A 114 -1.51 -5.56 -32.65
N ALA A 115 -0.25 -5.85 -32.30
CA ALA A 115 0.76 -4.86 -31.91
C ALA A 115 0.68 -3.59 -32.79
N ILE A 116 -0.21 -2.66 -32.44
CA ILE A 116 -0.09 -1.28 -32.88
C ILE A 116 1.12 -0.77 -32.10
N GLU A 117 2.11 -0.26 -32.76
CA GLU A 117 3.27 0.40 -32.18
C GLU A 117 2.78 1.37 -31.10
N VAL A 118 2.93 0.97 -29.83
CA VAL A 118 2.58 1.80 -28.68
C VAL A 118 3.84 2.61 -28.35
N THR A 119 4.11 3.59 -29.19
CA THR A 119 5.15 4.59 -28.94
C THR A 119 4.85 5.51 -27.77
N GLY A 120 3.67 5.40 -27.20
CA GLY A 120 3.16 6.34 -26.22
C GLY A 120 3.61 6.10 -24.77
N GLU A 121 3.77 4.86 -24.31
CA GLU A 121 4.37 4.58 -23.00
C GLU A 121 5.83 5.04 -22.89
N GLU A 122 6.51 5.21 -24.00
CA GLU A 122 7.90 5.67 -24.06
C GLU A 122 8.08 7.06 -23.43
N VAL A 123 7.12 7.96 -23.58
CA VAL A 123 7.25 9.33 -23.05
C VAL A 123 7.11 9.38 -21.53
N ASP A 124 6.13 8.72 -20.94
CA ASP A 124 5.99 8.69 -19.48
C ASP A 124 7.23 8.08 -18.80
N ARG A 125 7.80 7.06 -19.42
CA ARG A 125 9.03 6.40 -18.97
C ARG A 125 10.24 7.33 -19.00
N ARG A 126 10.32 8.21 -20.01
CA ARG A 126 11.41 9.18 -20.14
C ARG A 126 11.27 10.35 -19.17
N VAL A 127 10.04 10.82 -18.93
CA VAL A 127 9.80 12.06 -18.18
C VAL A 127 9.59 11.88 -16.70
N ASN A 128 9.44 10.65 -16.20
CA ASN A 128 9.21 10.38 -14.76
C ASN A 128 10.29 9.47 -14.17
N ILE A 129 10.80 9.85 -12.98
CA ILE A 129 11.59 8.94 -12.14
C ILE A 129 10.59 8.00 -11.43
N GLN A 130 10.51 6.77 -11.91
CA GLN A 130 9.62 5.75 -11.35
C GLN A 130 10.43 4.67 -10.61
N ILE A 131 11.21 5.09 -9.60
CA ILE A 131 12.04 4.17 -8.85
C ILE A 131 11.15 3.32 -7.95
N SER A 132 11.26 2.00 -8.09
CA SER A 132 10.52 1.03 -7.27
C SER A 132 9.00 1.22 -7.26
N ARG A 133 8.42 1.86 -8.28
CA ARG A 133 6.99 2.04 -8.43
C ARG A 133 6.37 0.89 -9.20
N ASN A 134 5.33 0.31 -8.66
CA ASN A 134 4.45 -0.63 -9.34
C ASN A 134 3.03 -0.09 -9.31
N THR A 135 2.47 0.20 -10.48
CA THR A 135 1.08 0.66 -10.62
C THR A 135 0.20 -0.52 -11.03
N LEU A 136 -0.84 -0.79 -10.24
CA LEU A 136 -1.85 -1.80 -10.52
C LEU A 136 -3.18 -1.12 -10.88
N ASN A 137 -3.74 -1.47 -12.02
CA ASN A 137 -5.06 -1.03 -12.42
C ASN A 137 -6.13 -2.09 -12.09
N MET A 138 -7.40 -1.70 -12.16
CA MET A 138 -8.55 -2.58 -11.84
C MET A 138 -8.54 -3.90 -12.64
N ARG A 139 -8.08 -3.91 -13.90
CA ARG A 139 -7.99 -5.11 -14.72
C ARG A 139 -6.97 -6.10 -14.17
N GLN A 140 -5.77 -5.63 -13.81
CA GLN A 140 -4.73 -6.47 -13.21
C GLN A 140 -5.19 -7.05 -11.88
N LEU A 141 -5.90 -6.26 -11.06
CA LEU A 141 -6.46 -6.72 -9.78
C LEU A 141 -7.48 -7.86 -9.95
N LYS A 142 -8.34 -7.80 -10.97
CA LYS A 142 -9.37 -8.82 -11.23
C LYS A 142 -8.85 -10.10 -11.89
N ASN A 143 -7.71 -10.04 -12.55
CA ASN A 143 -7.15 -11.18 -13.27
C ASN A 143 -6.38 -12.16 -12.39
N VAL A 144 -6.13 -11.84 -11.12
CA VAL A 144 -5.43 -12.72 -10.17
C VAL A 144 -6.46 -13.61 -9.46
N PRO A 145 -6.32 -14.96 -9.47
CA PRO A 145 -7.19 -15.83 -8.68
C PRO A 145 -7.00 -15.56 -7.19
N GLN A 146 -8.11 -15.41 -6.47
CA GLN A 146 -8.12 -15.02 -5.06
C GLN A 146 -9.28 -15.70 -4.31
N LEU A 147 -9.40 -15.45 -3.01
CA LEU A 147 -10.43 -16.04 -2.18
C LEU A 147 -11.78 -15.34 -2.39
N GLY A 148 -12.56 -15.80 -3.36
CA GLY A 148 -13.96 -15.40 -3.57
C GLY A 148 -14.22 -14.04 -4.18
N GLU A 149 -13.31 -13.09 -4.06
CA GLU A 149 -13.39 -11.76 -4.66
C GLU A 149 -12.00 -11.20 -4.96
N ALA A 150 -11.92 -10.21 -5.84
CA ALA A 150 -10.66 -9.52 -6.12
C ALA A 150 -10.23 -8.67 -4.92
N ASP A 151 -8.96 -8.77 -4.52
CA ASP A 151 -8.39 -8.08 -3.37
C ASP A 151 -7.08 -7.37 -3.76
N LEU A 152 -6.97 -6.10 -3.38
CA LEU A 152 -5.80 -5.27 -3.69
C LEU A 152 -4.53 -5.81 -3.03
N PHE A 153 -4.58 -6.07 -1.72
CA PHE A 153 -3.37 -6.47 -0.98
C PHE A 153 -2.88 -7.87 -1.37
N ARG A 154 -3.81 -8.81 -1.62
CA ARG A 154 -3.46 -10.14 -2.12
C ARG A 154 -2.80 -10.08 -3.50
N THR A 155 -3.16 -9.11 -4.33
CA THR A 155 -2.48 -8.88 -5.61
C THR A 155 -1.11 -8.25 -5.40
N LEU A 156 -0.98 -7.23 -4.54
CA LEU A 156 0.30 -6.59 -4.21
C LEU A 156 1.32 -7.58 -3.64
N GLN A 157 0.90 -8.55 -2.84
CA GLN A 157 1.75 -9.64 -2.30
C GLN A 157 2.38 -10.54 -3.38
N SER A 158 1.99 -10.42 -4.63
CA SER A 158 2.61 -11.13 -5.76
C SER A 158 3.72 -10.34 -6.46
N LEU A 159 3.93 -9.07 -6.07
CA LEU A 159 5.02 -8.25 -6.56
C LEU A 159 6.33 -8.61 -5.84
N PRO A 160 7.50 -8.39 -6.47
CA PRO A 160 8.77 -8.70 -5.83
C PRO A 160 9.02 -7.76 -4.64
N GLY A 161 9.57 -8.30 -3.55
CA GLY A 161 9.88 -7.56 -2.32
C GLY A 161 8.68 -7.21 -1.45
N VAL A 162 7.48 -7.70 -1.80
CA VAL A 162 6.25 -7.57 -1.02
C VAL A 162 5.90 -8.91 -0.40
N LEU A 163 5.94 -8.99 0.92
CA LEU A 163 5.64 -10.16 1.71
C LEU A 163 4.40 -9.93 2.57
N THR A 164 3.95 -10.97 3.23
CA THR A 164 2.94 -10.93 4.28
C THR A 164 3.48 -11.62 5.52
N GLU A 165 3.04 -11.18 6.69
CA GLU A 165 3.42 -11.80 7.96
C GLU A 165 2.97 -13.26 8.02
N SER A 166 1.76 -13.54 7.55
CA SER A 166 1.20 -14.88 7.49
C SER A 166 0.24 -15.04 6.31
N GLU A 167 -0.23 -16.26 6.06
CA GLU A 167 -1.26 -16.55 5.06
C GLU A 167 -2.62 -15.91 5.40
N PHE A 168 -2.86 -15.62 6.68
CA PHE A 168 -4.06 -14.98 7.20
C PHE A 168 -3.90 -13.46 7.40
N SER A 169 -2.78 -12.87 6.94
CA SER A 169 -2.53 -11.43 7.03
C SER A 169 -2.50 -10.78 5.65
N THR A 170 -3.17 -9.63 5.50
CA THR A 170 -3.00 -8.71 4.37
C THR A 170 -1.95 -7.64 4.67
N GLY A 171 -1.41 -7.60 5.88
CA GLY A 171 -0.31 -6.70 6.24
C GLY A 171 0.82 -6.79 5.23
N LEU A 172 1.22 -5.66 4.67
CA LEU A 172 2.27 -5.58 3.67
C LEU A 172 3.62 -5.40 4.35
N VAL A 173 4.46 -6.40 4.28
CA VAL A 173 5.86 -6.32 4.69
C VAL A 173 6.69 -6.04 3.45
N ILE A 174 7.27 -4.84 3.36
CA ILE A 174 7.94 -4.39 2.14
C ILE A 174 9.42 -4.17 2.43
N ARG A 175 10.28 -4.96 1.73
CA ARG A 175 11.74 -4.87 1.85
C ARG A 175 12.20 -4.90 3.32
N GLY A 176 11.69 -5.87 4.07
CA GLY A 176 12.02 -6.08 5.48
C GLY A 176 11.43 -5.08 6.46
N GLY A 177 10.69 -4.07 6.00
CA GLY A 177 9.94 -3.17 6.86
C GLY A 177 8.61 -3.78 7.28
N ASN A 178 8.17 -3.47 8.48
CA ASN A 178 6.92 -3.93 9.06
C ASN A 178 5.68 -3.29 8.42
N SER A 179 4.48 -3.83 8.67
CA SER A 179 3.21 -3.35 8.10
C SER A 179 2.88 -1.90 8.47
N ASP A 180 3.15 -1.47 9.70
CA ASP A 180 2.97 -0.11 10.19
C ASP A 180 3.94 0.92 9.57
N GLN A 181 5.06 0.46 9.02
CA GLN A 181 6.04 1.30 8.35
C GLN A 181 5.64 1.70 6.93
N ASN A 182 4.45 1.31 6.46
CA ASN A 182 3.92 1.70 5.17
C ASN A 182 2.87 2.81 5.31
N LEU A 183 2.99 3.83 4.48
CA LEU A 183 1.96 4.85 4.33
C LEU A 183 0.90 4.37 3.35
N ILE A 184 -0.32 4.13 3.84
CA ILE A 184 -1.44 3.70 3.01
C ILE A 184 -2.42 4.85 2.90
N LEU A 185 -2.65 5.29 1.66
CA LEU A 185 -3.50 6.43 1.33
C LEU A 185 -4.67 6.00 0.45
N LEU A 186 -5.87 6.47 0.77
CA LEU A 186 -7.03 6.47 -0.11
C LEU A 186 -7.38 7.91 -0.46
N ASP A 187 -7.24 8.30 -1.74
CA ASP A 187 -7.45 9.67 -2.22
C ASP A 187 -6.67 10.73 -1.42
N GLY A 188 -5.46 10.35 -0.94
CA GLY A 188 -4.57 11.22 -0.18
C GLY A 188 -4.80 11.21 1.33
N ILE A 189 -5.77 10.45 1.87
CA ILE A 189 -6.07 10.31 3.29
C ILE A 189 -5.38 9.07 3.85
N THR A 190 -4.78 9.18 5.04
CA THR A 190 -4.20 8.01 5.73
C THR A 190 -5.30 7.04 6.16
N VAL A 191 -5.15 5.76 5.81
CA VAL A 191 -5.98 4.65 6.29
C VAL A 191 -5.13 3.77 7.18
N TYR A 192 -5.52 3.65 8.45
CA TYR A 192 -4.83 2.84 9.45
C TYR A 192 -5.38 1.41 9.41
N ASN A 193 -4.51 0.38 9.50
CA ASN A 193 -4.91 -1.04 9.50
C ASN A 193 -6.01 -1.39 8.47
N PRO A 194 -5.78 -1.20 7.16
CA PRO A 194 -6.81 -1.35 6.13
C PRO A 194 -7.11 -2.82 5.78
N SER A 195 -7.56 -3.58 6.79
CA SER A 195 -7.81 -5.02 6.66
C SER A 195 -9.02 -5.50 7.43
N HIS A 196 -9.68 -6.55 6.90
CA HIS A 196 -10.78 -7.28 7.51
C HIS A 196 -10.36 -8.68 7.94
N VAL A 197 -11.14 -9.31 8.84
CA VAL A 197 -10.93 -10.70 9.34
C VAL A 197 -9.53 -10.88 9.92
N GLY A 198 -9.04 -9.88 10.70
CA GLY A 198 -7.67 -9.93 11.22
C GLY A 198 -6.58 -9.98 10.15
N GLY A 199 -6.87 -9.48 8.94
CA GLY A 199 -5.91 -9.42 7.85
C GLY A 199 -6.16 -10.37 6.67
N LEU A 200 -7.32 -11.03 6.57
CA LEU A 200 -7.61 -11.94 5.46
C LEU A 200 -8.03 -11.20 4.17
N PHE A 201 -8.69 -10.05 4.27
CA PHE A 201 -9.13 -9.21 3.16
C PHE A 201 -8.72 -7.77 3.36
N SER A 202 -8.53 -7.03 2.26
CA SER A 202 -8.32 -5.58 2.31
C SER A 202 -9.65 -4.83 2.40
N ASN A 203 -9.60 -3.63 2.96
CA ASN A 203 -10.74 -2.73 3.06
C ASN A 203 -11.19 -2.15 1.70
N PHE A 204 -10.39 -2.30 0.66
CA PHE A 204 -10.61 -1.64 -0.61
C PHE A 204 -11.53 -2.43 -1.53
N ILE A 205 -12.62 -1.80 -1.99
CA ILE A 205 -13.51 -2.36 -3.01
C ILE A 205 -12.88 -2.15 -4.39
N VAL A 206 -12.40 -3.22 -5.03
CA VAL A 206 -11.65 -3.14 -6.31
C VAL A 206 -12.45 -2.43 -7.41
N ASP A 207 -13.77 -2.57 -7.45
CA ASP A 207 -14.62 -1.88 -8.43
C ASP A 207 -14.69 -0.36 -8.25
N ALA A 208 -14.32 0.15 -7.06
CA ALA A 208 -14.22 1.58 -6.78
C ALA A 208 -12.81 2.14 -7.00
N ILE A 209 -11.81 1.29 -7.25
CA ILE A 209 -10.42 1.70 -7.43
C ILE A 209 -10.14 1.98 -8.92
N LYS A 210 -9.52 3.12 -9.21
CA LYS A 210 -8.96 3.46 -10.51
C LYS A 210 -7.59 2.82 -10.71
N GLU A 211 -6.70 3.08 -9.76
CA GLU A 211 -5.33 2.56 -9.73
C GLU A 211 -4.79 2.54 -8.30
N ALA A 212 -3.78 1.73 -8.08
CA ALA A 212 -3.00 1.69 -6.85
C ALA A 212 -1.51 1.74 -7.18
N ASP A 213 -0.84 2.76 -6.67
CA ASP A 213 0.60 2.97 -6.82
C ASP A 213 1.32 2.49 -5.57
N LEU A 214 2.17 1.48 -5.72
CA LEU A 214 3.07 1.03 -4.67
C LEU A 214 4.48 1.52 -4.94
N LEU A 215 5.02 2.34 -4.02
CA LEU A 215 6.40 2.81 -3.97
C LEU A 215 7.12 1.99 -2.89
N LYS A 216 7.98 1.04 -3.29
CA LYS A 216 8.62 0.07 -2.37
C LYS A 216 9.85 0.61 -1.62
N GLY A 217 10.14 1.88 -1.75
CA GLY A 217 11.26 2.59 -1.15
C GLY A 217 11.72 3.73 -2.04
N GLY A 218 12.59 4.59 -1.52
CA GLY A 218 13.06 5.73 -2.30
C GLY A 218 11.95 6.72 -2.68
N PHE A 219 10.84 6.76 -1.91
CA PHE A 219 9.71 7.62 -2.22
C PHE A 219 10.02 9.10 -1.96
N ASN A 220 9.36 9.95 -2.73
CA ASN A 220 9.64 11.37 -2.85
C ASN A 220 9.24 12.19 -1.63
N ALA A 221 9.66 13.46 -1.58
CA ALA A 221 9.53 14.37 -0.42
C ALA A 221 8.08 14.73 -0.04
N GLU A 222 7.11 14.58 -0.95
CA GLU A 222 5.67 14.76 -0.65
C GLU A 222 5.09 13.75 0.33
N TYR A 223 5.74 12.59 0.51
CA TYR A 223 5.33 11.54 1.44
C TYR A 223 6.23 11.52 2.66
N GLY A 224 5.68 11.31 3.85
CA GLY A 224 6.45 11.27 5.10
C GLY A 224 5.75 10.49 6.21
N GLY A 225 6.36 10.46 7.41
CA GLY A 225 5.79 9.81 8.59
C GLY A 225 5.82 8.29 8.57
N ARG A 226 6.52 7.66 7.61
CA ARG A 226 6.68 6.20 7.50
C ARG A 226 8.06 5.84 6.94
N LEU A 227 8.55 4.63 7.27
CA LEU A 227 9.93 4.20 6.98
C LEU A 227 10.07 3.34 5.73
N SER A 228 9.02 2.59 5.31
CA SER A 228 9.21 1.49 4.37
C SER A 228 8.72 1.78 2.97
N ALA A 229 7.43 2.02 2.80
CA ALA A 229 6.80 2.15 1.50
C ALA A 229 5.61 3.12 1.53
N VAL A 230 5.11 3.46 0.33
CA VAL A 230 3.86 4.22 0.16
C VAL A 230 2.94 3.44 -0.77
N LEU A 231 1.73 3.16 -0.34
CA LEU A 231 0.64 2.69 -1.17
C LEU A 231 -0.38 3.80 -1.34
N ASN A 232 -0.48 4.35 -2.54
CA ASN A 232 -1.42 5.41 -2.86
C ASN A 232 -2.54 4.84 -3.73
N VAL A 233 -3.71 4.64 -3.12
CA VAL A 233 -4.93 4.13 -3.77
C VAL A 233 -5.80 5.29 -4.18
N ARG A 234 -6.30 5.26 -5.42
CA ARG A 234 -7.17 6.29 -5.97
C ARG A 234 -8.51 5.71 -6.34
N SER A 235 -9.55 6.40 -5.92
CA SER A 235 -10.92 6.09 -6.32
C SER A 235 -11.16 6.42 -7.79
N ARG A 236 -12.08 5.70 -8.42
CA ARG A 236 -12.65 6.07 -9.72
C ARG A 236 -13.48 7.34 -9.56
N GLU A 237 -13.46 8.16 -10.60
CA GLU A 237 -14.24 9.40 -10.62
C GLU A 237 -15.74 9.16 -10.84
N GLY A 238 -16.10 8.02 -11.45
CA GLY A 238 -17.46 7.73 -11.89
C GLY A 238 -17.75 8.19 -13.32
N ASN A 239 -18.90 7.80 -13.85
CA ASN A 239 -19.25 8.03 -15.25
C ASN A 239 -19.96 9.38 -15.44
N ARG A 240 -19.35 10.30 -16.21
CA ARG A 240 -19.90 11.62 -16.51
C ARG A 240 -21.02 11.59 -17.54
N ASN A 241 -21.10 10.52 -18.35
CA ASN A 241 -21.94 10.47 -19.54
C ASN A 241 -23.28 9.77 -19.31
N LYS A 242 -23.29 8.76 -18.44
CA LYS A 242 -24.47 7.93 -18.19
C LYS A 242 -24.43 7.25 -16.82
N PHE A 243 -25.60 6.88 -16.33
CA PHE A 243 -25.72 6.01 -15.18
C PHE A 243 -25.28 4.59 -15.54
N ASN A 244 -24.45 3.98 -14.70
CA ASN A 244 -24.05 2.58 -14.76
C ASN A 244 -24.19 1.96 -13.37
N GLY A 245 -24.54 0.68 -13.35
CA GLY A 245 -24.54 -0.13 -12.15
C GLY A 245 -23.82 -1.44 -12.37
N LYS A 246 -23.16 -1.93 -11.34
CA LYS A 246 -22.51 -3.23 -11.31
C LYS A 246 -22.78 -3.89 -9.96
N GLY A 247 -23.26 -5.13 -9.99
CA GLY A 247 -23.45 -5.96 -8.81
C GLY A 247 -22.63 -7.23 -8.91
N SER A 248 -22.10 -7.72 -7.80
CA SER A 248 -21.41 -9.00 -7.71
C SER A 248 -21.85 -9.76 -6.47
N ILE A 249 -22.04 -11.06 -6.59
CA ILE A 249 -22.32 -11.96 -5.48
C ILE A 249 -21.38 -13.14 -5.60
N SER A 250 -20.69 -13.47 -4.52
CA SER A 250 -19.81 -14.64 -4.40
C SER A 250 -20.25 -15.51 -3.21
N LEU A 251 -19.52 -16.59 -2.93
CA LEU A 251 -19.74 -17.36 -1.70
C LEU A 251 -19.43 -16.59 -0.41
N LEU A 252 -18.67 -15.49 -0.50
CA LEU A 252 -18.19 -14.74 0.66
C LEU A 252 -18.98 -13.48 0.92
N SER A 253 -19.24 -12.70 -0.15
CA SER A 253 -19.75 -11.33 -0.05
C SER A 253 -20.68 -11.00 -1.21
N ALA A 254 -21.50 -9.98 -0.98
CA ALA A 254 -22.21 -9.23 -2.00
C ALA A 254 -21.66 -7.81 -2.07
N GLN A 255 -21.48 -7.31 -3.28
CA GLN A 255 -21.03 -5.94 -3.50
C GLN A 255 -21.82 -5.29 -4.65
N THR A 256 -21.93 -3.97 -4.59
CA THR A 256 -22.54 -3.17 -5.65
C THR A 256 -21.74 -1.88 -5.84
N THR A 257 -21.65 -1.44 -7.09
CA THR A 257 -21.05 -0.16 -7.46
C THR A 257 -22.00 0.55 -8.40
N LEU A 258 -22.38 1.76 -8.05
CA LEU A 258 -23.27 2.64 -8.81
C LEU A 258 -22.48 3.91 -9.16
N GLU A 259 -22.67 4.41 -10.36
CA GLU A 259 -22.00 5.62 -10.82
C GLU A 259 -22.86 6.38 -11.84
N GLY A 260 -22.65 7.68 -11.93
CA GLY A 260 -23.40 8.48 -12.90
C GLY A 260 -23.03 9.95 -12.90
N PRO A 261 -23.59 10.73 -13.86
CA PRO A 261 -23.38 12.16 -13.93
C PRO A 261 -24.06 12.91 -12.78
N VAL A 262 -23.43 14.00 -12.36
CA VAL A 262 -24.03 15.00 -11.47
C VAL A 262 -23.51 16.39 -11.86
N GLY A 263 -24.38 17.31 -12.26
CA GLY A 263 -23.96 18.64 -12.73
C GLY A 263 -22.90 18.57 -13.83
N ASN A 264 -21.76 19.23 -13.61
CA ASN A 264 -20.58 19.19 -14.50
C ASN A 264 -19.55 18.12 -14.07
N GLY A 265 -19.93 17.18 -13.24
CA GLY A 265 -19.05 16.15 -12.69
C GLY A 265 -19.68 14.77 -12.75
N ALA A 266 -19.24 13.91 -11.86
CA ALA A 266 -19.75 12.56 -11.69
C ALA A 266 -19.69 12.14 -10.22
N TRP A 267 -20.40 11.06 -9.92
CA TRP A 267 -20.36 10.39 -8.63
C TRP A 267 -20.19 8.89 -8.81
N LEU A 268 -19.58 8.27 -7.82
CA LEU A 268 -19.47 6.83 -7.68
C LEU A 268 -19.76 6.47 -6.23
N MET A 269 -20.48 5.36 -6.02
CA MET A 269 -20.75 4.79 -4.71
C MET A 269 -20.65 3.27 -4.80
N SER A 270 -19.89 2.67 -3.87
CA SER A 270 -19.70 1.23 -3.78
C SER A 270 -20.00 0.76 -2.37
N ALA A 271 -20.66 -0.40 -2.26
CA ALA A 271 -20.94 -1.06 -1.00
C ALA A 271 -20.59 -2.55 -1.08
N ARG A 272 -20.06 -3.11 0.00
CA ARG A 272 -19.75 -4.54 0.15
C ARG A 272 -20.17 -5.01 1.54
N ARG A 273 -20.68 -6.26 1.65
CA ARG A 273 -20.93 -6.93 2.91
C ARG A 273 -20.70 -8.43 2.76
N THR A 274 -20.04 -9.04 3.75
CA THR A 274 -20.01 -10.50 3.92
C THR A 274 -21.28 -10.99 4.62
N TYR A 275 -21.60 -12.27 4.46
CA TYR A 275 -22.82 -12.87 5.01
C TYR A 275 -22.59 -14.25 5.65
N PHE A 276 -21.39 -14.52 6.14
CA PHE A 276 -21.08 -15.74 6.92
C PHE A 276 -21.99 -15.89 8.13
N ASP A 277 -22.24 -14.79 8.84
CA ASP A 277 -23.12 -14.70 9.98
C ASP A 277 -24.54 -15.22 9.67
N GLN A 278 -24.99 -15.07 8.41
CA GLN A 278 -26.33 -15.48 7.98
C GLN A 278 -26.38 -16.90 7.41
N ILE A 279 -25.41 -17.27 6.53
CA ILE A 279 -25.43 -18.57 5.85
C ILE A 279 -25.21 -19.73 6.81
N PHE A 280 -24.32 -19.58 7.78
CA PHE A 280 -23.99 -20.64 8.73
C PHE A 280 -24.78 -20.58 10.04
N LYS A 281 -25.73 -19.65 10.16
CA LYS A 281 -26.59 -19.52 11.33
C LYS A 281 -27.33 -20.82 11.61
N GLY A 282 -27.22 -21.33 12.86
CA GLY A 282 -27.84 -22.57 13.28
C GLY A 282 -27.11 -23.85 12.83
N THR A 283 -25.94 -23.77 12.22
CA THR A 283 -25.08 -24.92 11.90
C THR A 283 -23.91 -25.00 12.89
N LYS A 284 -23.22 -26.16 12.94
CA LYS A 284 -21.96 -26.32 13.70
C LYS A 284 -20.79 -25.49 13.14
N LEU A 285 -20.96 -24.89 11.96
CA LEU A 285 -20.00 -24.01 11.29
C LEU A 285 -20.34 -22.54 11.51
N HIS A 286 -21.26 -22.24 12.43
CA HIS A 286 -21.62 -20.85 12.75
C HIS A 286 -20.39 -20.09 13.22
N PHE A 287 -20.03 -19.06 12.48
CA PHE A 287 -18.98 -18.11 12.82
C PHE A 287 -19.63 -16.73 12.84
N PRO A 288 -19.87 -16.15 14.03
CA PRO A 288 -20.65 -14.93 14.19
C PRO A 288 -19.81 -13.68 13.85
N TYR A 289 -19.38 -13.63 12.61
CA TYR A 289 -18.53 -12.58 12.09
C TYR A 289 -19.07 -12.06 10.75
N TYR A 290 -19.06 -10.74 10.59
CA TYR A 290 -19.28 -10.07 9.33
C TYR A 290 -18.45 -8.80 9.24
N PHE A 291 -18.25 -8.33 8.02
CA PHE A 291 -17.77 -6.98 7.75
C PHE A 291 -18.59 -6.32 6.64
N TYR A 292 -18.55 -5.01 6.62
CA TYR A 292 -19.08 -4.21 5.54
C TYR A 292 -18.16 -3.04 5.20
N ASP A 293 -18.25 -2.58 3.94
CA ASP A 293 -17.60 -1.39 3.42
C ASP A 293 -18.57 -0.53 2.65
N LEU A 294 -18.39 0.75 2.76
CA LEU A 294 -19.05 1.78 1.98
C LEU A 294 -17.98 2.76 1.51
N GLN A 295 -17.86 2.97 0.19
CA GLN A 295 -16.91 3.89 -0.41
C GLN A 295 -17.63 4.76 -1.43
N GLY A 296 -17.32 6.07 -1.45
CA GLY A 296 -17.88 6.97 -2.42
C GLY A 296 -16.94 8.10 -2.80
N HIS A 297 -17.13 8.57 -4.03
CA HIS A 297 -16.43 9.71 -4.60
C HIS A 297 -17.39 10.55 -5.41
N VAL A 298 -17.31 11.86 -5.29
CA VAL A 298 -18.06 12.81 -6.08
C VAL A 298 -17.19 14.03 -6.39
N PHE A 299 -17.32 14.56 -7.60
CA PHE A 299 -16.65 15.79 -7.95
C PHE A 299 -17.50 16.69 -8.83
N GLN A 300 -17.15 17.98 -8.84
CA GLN A 300 -17.72 19.02 -9.67
C GLN A 300 -16.61 19.87 -10.27
N ASP A 301 -16.64 20.06 -11.60
CA ASP A 301 -15.82 21.06 -12.26
C ASP A 301 -16.52 22.43 -12.18
N ILE A 302 -15.81 23.42 -11.67
CA ILE A 302 -16.26 24.81 -11.50
C ILE A 302 -15.56 25.67 -12.55
N GLY A 303 -16.26 25.95 -13.64
CA GLY A 303 -15.64 26.56 -14.82
C GLY A 303 -14.62 25.60 -15.47
N LYS A 304 -13.53 26.16 -16.01
CA LYS A 304 -12.47 25.38 -16.69
C LYS A 304 -11.29 25.01 -15.79
N ASN A 305 -11.07 25.77 -14.71
CA ASN A 305 -9.81 25.74 -13.98
C ASN A 305 -9.91 25.16 -12.56
N ASP A 306 -11.11 25.04 -12.04
CA ASP A 306 -11.34 24.65 -10.66
C ASP A 306 -12.13 23.34 -10.58
N ARG A 307 -11.78 22.49 -9.60
CA ARG A 307 -12.52 21.28 -9.28
C ARG A 307 -12.63 21.12 -7.78
N ILE A 308 -13.81 20.79 -7.31
CA ILE A 308 -14.03 20.32 -5.95
C ILE A 308 -14.38 18.83 -6.03
N SER A 309 -13.73 18.02 -5.20
CA SER A 309 -14.09 16.60 -5.04
C SER A 309 -14.19 16.25 -3.55
N MET A 310 -15.04 15.26 -3.28
CA MET A 310 -15.24 14.72 -1.95
C MET A 310 -15.16 13.19 -2.04
N SER A 311 -14.38 12.59 -1.14
CA SER A 311 -14.29 11.14 -0.98
C SER A 311 -14.69 10.76 0.43
N PHE A 312 -15.32 9.59 0.58
CA PHE A 312 -15.58 8.99 1.88
C PHE A 312 -15.39 7.48 1.82
N TYR A 313 -15.00 6.92 2.94
CA TYR A 313 -14.93 5.49 3.15
C TYR A 313 -15.37 5.17 4.59
N ALA A 314 -16.13 4.10 4.77
CA ALA A 314 -16.50 3.53 6.05
C ALA A 314 -16.49 2.02 5.97
N GLY A 315 -15.66 1.36 6.78
CA GLY A 315 -15.60 -0.08 6.93
C GLY A 315 -15.66 -0.47 8.39
N LYS A 316 -16.33 -1.58 8.68
CA LYS A 316 -16.45 -2.12 10.05
C LYS A 316 -16.45 -3.63 10.01
N ASP A 317 -15.67 -4.22 10.90
CA ASP A 317 -15.69 -5.62 11.29
C ASP A 317 -16.45 -5.79 12.59
N ASP A 318 -17.21 -6.88 12.71
CA ASP A 318 -17.98 -7.21 13.89
C ASP A 318 -17.89 -8.73 14.13
N LEU A 319 -17.29 -9.10 15.26
CA LEU A 319 -17.17 -10.46 15.75
C LEU A 319 -17.79 -10.50 17.15
N PHE A 320 -18.84 -11.30 17.32
CA PHE A 320 -19.48 -11.48 18.61
C PHE A 320 -19.75 -12.97 18.87
N TRP A 321 -18.91 -13.60 19.67
CA TRP A 321 -18.98 -15.04 19.97
C TRP A 321 -19.39 -15.25 21.44
N ASP A 322 -20.69 -15.41 21.66
CA ASP A 322 -21.27 -15.51 23.00
C ASP A 322 -20.69 -16.65 23.83
N GLU A 323 -20.48 -17.83 23.22
CA GLU A 323 -20.01 -19.02 23.94
C GLU A 323 -18.57 -18.86 24.46
N LEU A 324 -17.78 -17.99 23.84
CA LEU A 324 -16.40 -17.70 24.25
C LEU A 324 -16.29 -16.35 24.99
N TYR A 325 -17.40 -15.63 25.18
CA TYR A 325 -17.37 -14.25 25.67
C TYR A 325 -16.37 -13.37 24.93
N LEU A 326 -16.28 -13.57 23.59
CA LEU A 326 -15.35 -12.89 22.71
C LEU A 326 -16.10 -11.84 21.89
N LYS A 327 -15.67 -10.59 22.02
CA LYS A 327 -16.16 -9.46 21.22
C LYS A 327 -15.00 -8.78 20.54
N GLY A 328 -15.07 -8.59 19.23
CA GLY A 328 -14.10 -7.86 18.44
C GLY A 328 -14.80 -6.91 17.47
N GLN A 329 -14.45 -5.63 17.52
CA GLN A 329 -14.94 -4.64 16.57
C GLN A 329 -13.79 -3.74 16.15
N TRP A 330 -13.61 -3.56 14.85
CA TRP A 330 -12.62 -2.61 14.35
C TRP A 330 -13.06 -2.03 13.01
N GLY A 331 -12.44 -0.93 12.62
CA GLY A 331 -12.77 -0.32 11.34
C GLY A 331 -12.16 1.04 11.12
N ASN A 332 -12.35 1.52 9.88
CA ASN A 332 -11.92 2.82 9.44
C ASN A 332 -13.10 3.64 8.94
N GLN A 333 -13.06 4.93 9.22
CA GLN A 333 -13.99 5.93 8.66
C GLN A 333 -13.16 7.12 8.18
N THR A 334 -13.30 7.48 6.91
CA THR A 334 -12.60 8.63 6.34
C THR A 334 -13.53 9.52 5.54
N VAL A 335 -13.29 10.80 5.59
CA VAL A 335 -13.93 11.78 4.73
C VAL A 335 -12.92 12.84 4.32
N SER A 336 -12.94 13.24 3.04
CA SER A 336 -12.08 14.31 2.54
C SER A 336 -12.81 15.22 1.59
N MET A 337 -12.31 16.45 1.53
CA MET A 337 -12.62 17.42 0.50
C MET A 337 -11.31 17.88 -0.14
N ASN A 338 -11.25 17.81 -1.45
CA ASN A 338 -10.11 18.25 -2.24
C ASN A 338 -10.56 19.39 -3.17
N TYR A 339 -9.80 20.49 -3.19
CA TYR A 339 -9.98 21.60 -4.13
C TYR A 339 -8.75 21.74 -4.99
N ARG A 340 -8.90 21.57 -6.30
CA ARG A 340 -7.85 21.77 -7.30
C ARG A 340 -8.08 23.07 -8.06
N LYS A 341 -7.00 23.82 -8.27
CA LYS A 341 -7.02 25.06 -9.04
C LYS A 341 -5.85 25.16 -10.01
N PHE A 342 -6.16 25.45 -11.28
CA PHE A 342 -5.19 25.92 -12.26
C PHE A 342 -5.15 27.45 -12.22
N PHE A 343 -4.09 28.03 -11.69
CA PHE A 343 -3.90 29.49 -11.70
C PHE A 343 -3.59 29.98 -13.12
N ASN A 344 -2.79 29.20 -13.82
CA ASN A 344 -2.47 29.32 -15.22
C ASN A 344 -2.02 27.94 -15.73
N THR A 345 -1.63 27.85 -16.99
CA THR A 345 -1.16 26.61 -17.63
C THR A 345 0.06 25.99 -16.96
N LYS A 346 0.87 26.79 -16.24
CA LYS A 346 2.12 26.35 -15.59
C LYS A 346 2.01 26.15 -14.09
N LEU A 347 0.97 26.65 -13.40
CA LEU A 347 0.85 26.56 -11.95
C LEU A 347 -0.48 25.95 -11.54
N VAL A 348 -0.39 24.78 -10.88
CA VAL A 348 -1.50 24.01 -10.35
C VAL A 348 -1.35 23.86 -8.85
N SER A 349 -2.45 23.95 -8.12
CA SER A 349 -2.49 23.66 -6.69
C SER A 349 -3.62 22.69 -6.35
N ASN A 350 -3.39 21.90 -5.29
CA ASN A 350 -4.38 21.03 -4.67
C ASN A 350 -4.39 21.28 -3.16
N TRP A 351 -5.58 21.46 -2.59
CA TRP A 351 -5.78 21.59 -1.14
C TRP A 351 -6.68 20.45 -0.67
N LEU A 352 -6.22 19.72 0.31
CA LEU A 352 -6.92 18.61 0.95
C LEU A 352 -7.25 18.97 2.39
N LEU A 353 -8.52 18.82 2.76
CA LEU A 353 -8.97 18.75 4.14
C LEU A 353 -9.58 17.37 4.36
N ALA A 354 -9.05 16.61 5.31
CA ALA A 354 -9.45 15.24 5.53
C ALA A 354 -9.57 14.90 7.02
N LYS A 355 -10.52 14.04 7.35
CA LYS A 355 -10.62 13.42 8.66
C LYS A 355 -10.65 11.91 8.49
N SER A 356 -9.78 11.21 9.23
CA SER A 356 -9.71 9.75 9.30
C SER A 356 -9.87 9.32 10.75
N ARG A 357 -10.69 8.29 11.01
CA ARG A 357 -10.80 7.62 12.29
C ARG A 357 -10.58 6.14 12.10
N PHE A 358 -9.69 5.58 12.88
CA PHE A 358 -9.52 4.16 13.07
C PHE A 358 -9.87 3.81 14.51
N ASN A 359 -10.58 2.72 14.73
CA ASN A 359 -10.89 2.22 16.07
C ASN A 359 -10.81 0.70 16.12
N ILE A 360 -10.33 0.19 17.25
CA ILE A 360 -10.37 -1.21 17.66
C ILE A 360 -11.03 -1.30 19.03
N PHE A 361 -11.86 -2.30 19.20
CA PHE A 361 -12.32 -2.81 20.49
C PHE A 361 -12.16 -4.33 20.50
N PHE A 362 -11.51 -4.86 21.51
CA PHE A 362 -11.39 -6.29 21.75
C PHE A 362 -11.75 -6.62 23.20
N GLY A 363 -12.66 -7.56 23.43
CA GLY A 363 -13.05 -8.02 24.74
C GLY A 363 -13.07 -9.55 24.82
N LEU A 364 -12.52 -10.11 25.88
CA LEU A 364 -12.51 -11.53 26.17
C LEU A 364 -12.85 -11.80 27.63
N GLY A 365 -13.77 -12.73 27.90
CA GLY A 365 -14.17 -13.11 29.26
C GLY A 365 -15.34 -12.31 29.84
N GLY A 366 -16.04 -11.51 29.04
CA GLY A 366 -17.19 -10.71 29.43
C GLY A 366 -16.83 -9.54 30.35
N GLU A 367 -17.72 -9.19 31.28
CA GLU A 367 -17.52 -8.05 32.21
C GLU A 367 -16.33 -8.23 33.15
N SER A 368 -15.96 -9.48 33.47
CA SER A 368 -14.83 -9.79 34.34
C SER A 368 -13.59 -10.17 33.53
N GLY A 369 -13.54 -9.85 32.26
CA GLY A 369 -12.46 -10.20 31.34
C GLY A 369 -11.51 -9.06 31.04
N VAL A 370 -10.70 -9.26 29.97
CA VAL A 370 -9.85 -8.22 29.40
C VAL A 370 -10.62 -7.46 28.34
N ASN A 371 -10.58 -6.14 28.38
CA ASN A 371 -11.09 -5.28 27.32
C ASN A 371 -9.97 -4.32 26.88
N GLU A 372 -9.77 -4.22 25.58
CA GLU A 372 -8.80 -3.32 24.96
C GLU A 372 -9.53 -2.40 23.97
N GLU A 373 -9.24 -1.12 24.05
CA GLU A 373 -9.74 -0.10 23.14
C GLU A 373 -8.58 0.74 22.63
N ASP A 374 -8.50 0.90 21.31
CA ASP A 374 -7.52 1.75 20.66
C ASP A 374 -8.24 2.56 19.57
N TYR A 375 -8.04 3.88 19.56
CA TYR A 375 -8.49 4.69 18.44
C TYR A 375 -7.49 5.78 18.05
N ILE A 376 -7.53 6.13 16.78
CA ILE A 376 -6.75 7.22 16.18
C ILE A 376 -7.72 8.12 15.43
N ASP A 377 -7.83 9.37 15.84
CA ASP A 377 -8.47 10.44 15.06
C ASP A 377 -7.38 11.28 14.40
N ASP A 378 -7.44 11.45 13.09
CA ASP A 378 -6.47 12.20 12.27
C ASP A 378 -7.23 13.28 11.48
N LEU A 379 -7.04 14.55 11.84
CA LEU A 379 -7.48 15.71 11.06
C LEU A 379 -6.29 16.25 10.28
N THR A 380 -6.30 16.07 8.96
CA THR A 380 -5.22 16.46 8.06
C THR A 380 -5.63 17.64 7.17
N PHE A 381 -4.78 18.66 7.11
CA PHE A 381 -4.80 19.69 6.07
C PHE A 381 -3.51 19.61 5.26
N ARG A 382 -3.61 19.56 3.92
CA ARG A 382 -2.47 19.53 3.01
C ARG A 382 -2.67 20.47 1.82
N SER A 383 -1.57 21.13 1.42
CA SER A 383 -1.53 21.98 0.24
C SER A 383 -0.33 21.61 -0.62
N ASP A 384 -0.59 21.19 -1.85
CA ASP A 384 0.40 20.77 -2.85
C ASP A 384 0.39 21.74 -4.03
N TRP A 385 1.55 22.15 -4.48
CA TRP A 385 1.75 23.05 -5.60
C TRP A 385 2.70 22.42 -6.63
N THR A 386 2.33 22.49 -7.89
CA THR A 386 3.18 22.07 -9.01
C THR A 386 3.38 23.22 -9.97
N TRP A 387 4.64 23.58 -10.18
CA TRP A 387 5.04 24.61 -11.11
C TRP A 387 5.85 24.00 -12.26
N PHE A 388 5.28 24.02 -13.46
CA PHE A 388 5.90 23.61 -14.72
C PHE A 388 6.68 24.83 -15.25
N ALA A 389 7.90 25.05 -14.76
CA ALA A 389 8.68 26.24 -15.08
C ALA A 389 9.14 26.24 -16.54
N SER A 390 9.68 25.09 -17.01
CA SER A 390 10.06 24.82 -18.40
C SER A 390 9.84 23.34 -18.73
N GLN A 391 10.17 22.92 -19.95
CA GLN A 391 10.14 21.50 -20.32
C GLN A 391 11.10 20.67 -19.47
N ASP A 392 12.27 21.21 -19.16
CA ASP A 392 13.37 20.54 -18.44
C ASP A 392 13.37 20.81 -16.94
N PHE A 393 12.43 21.63 -16.41
CA PHE A 393 12.42 22.02 -15.02
C PHE A 393 11.02 22.14 -14.45
N GLN A 394 10.73 21.30 -13.47
CA GLN A 394 9.48 21.30 -12.71
C GLN A 394 9.77 21.34 -11.22
N VAL A 395 9.03 22.16 -10.48
CA VAL A 395 9.08 22.22 -9.01
C VAL A 395 7.75 21.78 -8.43
N ARG A 396 7.81 20.89 -7.44
CA ARG A 396 6.66 20.57 -6.59
C ARG A 396 7.00 20.90 -5.15
N PHE A 397 6.12 21.64 -4.48
CA PHE A 397 6.30 22.03 -3.10
C PHE A 397 4.96 22.05 -2.39
N GLY A 398 4.98 21.96 -1.07
CA GLY A 398 3.76 21.93 -0.29
C GLY A 398 4.00 21.85 1.20
N GLY A 399 2.89 21.72 1.92
CA GLY A 399 2.89 21.52 3.36
C GLY A 399 1.72 20.68 3.81
N GLU A 400 1.89 20.04 4.97
CA GLU A 400 0.92 19.18 5.62
C GLU A 400 0.87 19.51 7.11
N MET A 401 -0.32 19.53 7.68
CA MET A 401 -0.54 19.65 9.12
C MET A 401 -1.53 18.56 9.53
N LYS A 402 -1.22 17.88 10.62
CA LYS A 402 -2.07 16.87 11.24
C LYS A 402 -2.29 17.21 12.71
N ASP A 403 -3.54 17.09 13.13
CA ASP A 403 -3.96 17.13 14.53
C ASP A 403 -4.52 15.75 14.88
N LEU A 404 -3.81 15.04 15.76
CA LEU A 404 -4.09 13.66 16.09
C LEU A 404 -4.66 13.57 17.50
N ASP A 405 -5.67 12.71 17.70
CA ASP A 405 -6.12 12.28 19.02
C ASP A 405 -5.96 10.76 19.07
N PHE A 406 -5.15 10.31 20.00
CA PHE A 406 -4.76 8.93 20.15
C PHE A 406 -5.10 8.44 21.55
N VAL A 407 -5.79 7.30 21.64
CA VAL A 407 -6.14 6.62 22.90
C VAL A 407 -5.85 5.13 22.79
N TYR A 408 -5.14 4.61 23.76
CA TYR A 408 -5.03 3.17 24.01
C TYR A 408 -5.39 2.89 25.47
N SER A 409 -6.39 2.05 25.70
CA SER A 409 -6.86 1.68 27.03
C SER A 409 -7.01 0.16 27.14
N SER A 410 -6.53 -0.41 28.23
CA SER A 410 -6.72 -1.83 28.57
C SER A 410 -7.25 -1.96 29.98
N THR A 411 -8.30 -2.77 30.15
CA THR A 411 -8.93 -3.04 31.45
C THR A 411 -9.00 -4.53 31.71
N PHE A 412 -8.87 -4.92 32.99
CA PHE A 412 -9.04 -6.29 33.47
C PHE A 412 -9.81 -6.29 34.78
N LEU A 413 -10.86 -7.10 34.92
CA LEU A 413 -11.71 -7.14 36.09
C LEU A 413 -12.22 -5.74 36.50
N ASP A 414 -12.70 -4.93 35.56
CA ASP A 414 -13.13 -3.54 35.71
C ASP A 414 -12.06 -2.57 36.26
N SER A 415 -10.82 -3.02 36.40
CA SER A 415 -9.70 -2.18 36.78
C SER A 415 -8.91 -1.78 35.51
N THR A 416 -8.61 -0.49 35.39
CA THR A 416 -7.73 0.00 34.29
C THR A 416 -6.32 -0.48 34.55
N ILE A 417 -5.79 -1.28 33.62
CA ILE A 417 -4.42 -1.76 33.63
C ILE A 417 -3.52 -0.72 32.97
N PHE A 418 -3.98 -0.19 31.84
CA PHE A 418 -3.25 0.78 31.08
C PHE A 418 -4.23 1.77 30.43
N ASP A 419 -3.94 3.05 30.51
CA ASP A 419 -4.71 4.11 29.85
C ASP A 419 -3.75 5.24 29.43
N THR A 420 -3.58 5.40 28.13
CA THR A 420 -2.80 6.50 27.60
C THR A 420 -3.63 7.28 26.61
N ARG A 421 -3.58 8.60 26.76
CA ARG A 421 -4.20 9.54 25.82
C ARG A 421 -3.22 10.63 25.47
N THR A 422 -2.98 10.80 24.19
CA THR A 422 -2.06 11.82 23.69
C THR A 422 -2.64 12.54 22.48
N HIS A 423 -2.32 13.83 22.36
CA HIS A 423 -2.75 14.68 21.25
C HIS A 423 -1.51 15.21 20.51
N PRO A 424 -0.86 14.38 19.68
CA PRO A 424 0.29 14.83 18.93
C PRO A 424 -0.12 15.70 17.74
N LYS A 425 0.73 16.71 17.46
CA LYS A 425 0.62 17.53 16.27
C LYS A 425 1.80 17.28 15.36
N GLU A 426 1.49 16.92 14.12
CA GLU A 426 2.49 16.76 13.09
C GLU A 426 2.39 17.90 12.07
N GLY A 427 3.54 18.37 11.62
CA GLY A 427 3.65 19.33 10.54
C GLY A 427 4.72 18.92 9.57
N ALA A 428 4.59 19.28 8.30
CA ALA A 428 5.65 19.11 7.35
C ALA A 428 5.62 20.17 6.25
N ALA A 429 6.81 20.57 5.81
CA ALA A 429 6.99 21.32 4.59
C ALA A 429 7.94 20.56 3.67
N TYR A 430 7.66 20.55 2.38
CA TYR A 430 8.52 19.87 1.43
C TYR A 430 8.68 20.65 0.13
N ALA A 431 9.81 20.42 -0.52
CA ALA A 431 10.05 20.83 -1.89
C ALA A 431 10.85 19.75 -2.62
N LYS A 432 10.52 19.53 -3.89
CA LYS A 432 11.31 18.72 -4.81
C LYS A 432 11.37 19.40 -6.17
N MET A 433 12.43 19.18 -6.87
CA MET A 433 12.57 19.67 -8.22
C MET A 433 12.96 18.52 -9.15
N LYS A 434 12.39 18.52 -10.33
CA LYS A 434 12.70 17.61 -11.41
C LYS A 434 13.47 18.41 -12.45
N TYR A 435 14.69 17.94 -12.76
CA TYR A 435 15.62 18.66 -13.65
C TYR A 435 16.32 17.70 -14.60
N TRP A 436 16.36 18.07 -15.87
CA TRP A 436 17.06 17.36 -16.94
C TRP A 436 18.31 18.14 -17.36
N PRO A 437 19.48 17.89 -16.73
CA PRO A 437 20.74 18.53 -17.18
C PRO A 437 21.16 18.10 -18.59
N THR A 438 20.68 16.93 -19.04
CA THR A 438 20.85 16.43 -20.42
C THR A 438 19.61 15.63 -20.81
N SER A 439 19.41 15.39 -22.12
CA SER A 439 18.30 14.53 -22.61
C SER A 439 18.32 13.08 -22.06
N ARG A 440 19.41 12.65 -21.43
CA ARG A 440 19.56 11.28 -20.88
C ARG A 440 19.60 11.21 -19.36
N LEU A 441 19.82 12.32 -18.67
CA LEU A 441 19.95 12.32 -17.22
C LEU A 441 18.85 13.16 -16.61
N MET A 442 18.08 12.58 -15.73
CA MET A 442 17.11 13.25 -14.88
C MET A 442 17.52 13.14 -13.41
N ILE A 443 17.43 14.24 -12.68
CA ILE A 443 17.77 14.34 -11.26
C ILE A 443 16.57 14.92 -10.54
N GLU A 444 16.16 14.31 -9.43
CA GLU A 444 15.05 14.77 -8.59
C GLU A 444 15.52 14.87 -7.12
N PRO A 445 16.22 15.95 -6.74
CA PRO A 445 16.47 16.26 -5.33
C PRO A 445 15.19 16.72 -4.66
N GLY A 446 15.02 16.31 -3.41
CA GLY A 446 13.90 16.67 -2.56
C GLY A 446 14.35 16.90 -1.12
N LEU A 447 13.62 17.75 -0.42
CA LEU A 447 13.81 18.01 1.00
C LEU A 447 12.43 18.03 1.66
N ARG A 448 12.30 17.32 2.77
CA ARG A 448 11.16 17.40 3.67
C ARG A 448 11.65 17.79 5.05
N VAL A 449 10.98 18.73 5.68
CA VAL A 449 11.19 19.11 7.07
C VAL A 449 9.92 18.74 7.82
N ASN A 450 10.05 17.85 8.79
CA ASN A 450 8.95 17.40 9.64
C ASN A 450 9.02 18.10 11.00
N TYR A 451 7.86 18.39 11.55
CA TYR A 451 7.65 18.85 12.91
C TYR A 451 6.78 17.86 13.66
N TYR A 452 7.17 17.49 14.88
CA TYR A 452 6.38 16.65 15.78
C TYR A 452 6.52 17.16 17.20
N ASP A 453 5.39 17.51 17.86
CA ASP A 453 5.39 18.24 19.12
C ASP A 453 5.66 17.40 20.37
N LYS A 454 5.58 16.06 20.26
CA LYS A 454 5.76 15.14 21.41
C LYS A 454 7.15 14.54 21.52
N ALA A 455 7.98 14.62 20.49
CA ALA A 455 9.35 14.13 20.55
C ALA A 455 10.26 15.07 21.35
N ARG A 456 11.43 14.54 21.78
CA ARG A 456 12.47 15.33 22.46
C ARG A 456 13.00 16.46 21.57
N GLU A 457 13.25 16.16 20.30
CA GLU A 457 13.54 17.13 19.25
C GLU A 457 12.32 17.25 18.35
N ASN A 458 11.89 18.47 18.07
CA ASN A 458 10.63 18.69 17.35
C ASN A 458 10.80 18.78 15.83
N ILE A 459 12.04 18.93 15.32
CA ILE A 459 12.30 19.15 13.90
C ILE A 459 13.21 18.08 13.34
N PHE A 460 12.77 17.43 12.26
CA PHE A 460 13.50 16.35 11.58
C PHE A 460 13.62 16.68 10.09
N VAL A 461 14.81 16.49 9.54
CA VAL A 461 15.13 16.85 8.15
C VAL A 461 15.38 15.60 7.32
N ASP A 462 14.59 15.41 6.26
CA ASP A 462 14.59 14.26 5.37
C ASP A 462 15.07 14.66 3.97
N PRO A 463 16.38 14.69 3.68
CA PRO A 463 16.88 14.85 2.33
C PRO A 463 16.60 13.58 1.49
N ARG A 464 16.28 13.77 0.22
CA ARG A 464 15.99 12.69 -0.73
C ARG A 464 16.56 13.01 -2.09
N LEU A 465 16.98 11.98 -2.81
CA LEU A 465 17.53 12.11 -4.14
C LEU A 465 17.07 10.97 -5.01
N GLY A 466 16.43 11.27 -6.13
CA GLY A 466 16.16 10.36 -7.22
C GLY A 466 17.00 10.70 -8.45
N MET A 467 17.46 9.70 -9.17
CA MET A 467 18.18 9.87 -10.42
C MET A 467 17.73 8.81 -11.42
N LYS A 468 17.62 9.20 -12.69
CA LYS A 468 17.37 8.28 -13.80
C LYS A 468 18.31 8.59 -14.94
N TYR A 469 18.97 7.56 -15.45
CA TYR A 469 19.84 7.66 -16.61
C TYR A 469 19.34 6.78 -17.74
N LEU A 470 19.04 7.38 -18.90
CA LEU A 470 18.57 6.69 -20.08
C LEU A 470 19.79 6.15 -20.85
N LEU A 471 19.93 4.83 -20.89
CA LEU A 471 20.92 4.16 -21.75
C LEU A 471 20.51 4.27 -23.22
N ASN A 472 19.22 4.08 -23.47
CA ASN A 472 18.53 4.33 -24.73
C ASN A 472 17.01 4.53 -24.43
N ASP A 473 16.17 4.55 -25.45
CA ASP A 473 14.74 4.82 -25.33
C ASP A 473 13.98 3.76 -24.51
N ASP A 474 14.48 2.55 -24.43
CA ASP A 474 13.84 1.41 -23.77
C ASP A 474 14.57 0.91 -22.51
N ARG A 475 15.75 1.49 -22.17
CA ARG A 475 16.60 1.01 -21.07
C ARG A 475 17.02 2.14 -20.16
N TYR A 476 16.83 1.91 -18.86
CA TYR A 476 17.11 2.93 -17.83
C TYR A 476 17.87 2.33 -16.65
N ILE A 477 18.70 3.16 -16.04
CA ILE A 477 19.24 2.92 -14.71
C ILE A 477 18.63 3.95 -13.78
N ASN A 478 18.05 3.48 -12.68
CA ASN A 478 17.44 4.31 -11.65
C ASN A 478 18.23 4.19 -10.34
N PHE A 479 18.41 5.30 -9.66
CA PHE A 479 19.01 5.34 -8.32
C PHE A 479 18.17 6.22 -7.40
N SER A 480 17.94 5.79 -6.16
CA SER A 480 17.37 6.65 -5.13
C SER A 480 18.00 6.42 -3.78
N THR A 481 18.03 7.48 -2.99
CA THR A 481 18.39 7.47 -1.58
C THR A 481 17.60 8.51 -0.82
N GLY A 482 17.41 8.29 0.48
CA GLY A 482 16.71 9.26 1.32
C GLY A 482 16.72 8.87 2.79
N VAL A 483 16.44 9.87 3.61
CA VAL A 483 16.20 9.75 5.05
C VAL A 483 14.70 9.85 5.32
N TYR A 484 14.20 9.04 6.25
CA TYR A 484 12.79 8.92 6.58
C TYR A 484 12.61 8.81 8.09
N HIS A 485 11.60 9.48 8.65
CA HIS A 485 11.22 9.40 10.06
C HIS A 485 9.77 8.92 10.21
N GLN A 486 9.50 8.22 11.33
CA GLN A 486 8.18 7.75 11.71
C GLN A 486 7.91 8.11 13.18
N PHE A 487 6.70 8.65 13.45
CA PHE A 487 6.33 9.19 14.76
C PHE A 487 5.24 8.38 15.47
N MET A 488 4.65 7.43 14.78
CA MET A 488 3.67 6.47 15.31
C MET A 488 4.03 5.08 14.84
N GLU A 489 4.11 4.13 15.76
CA GLU A 489 4.53 2.75 15.49
C GLU A 489 3.54 1.75 16.10
N THR A 490 3.50 0.53 15.54
CA THR A 490 2.90 -0.60 16.23
C THR A 490 3.99 -1.40 16.92
N ILE A 491 3.80 -1.71 18.19
CA ILE A 491 4.74 -2.52 18.95
C ILE A 491 4.32 -3.98 18.82
N GLN A 492 5.15 -4.77 18.13
CA GLN A 492 4.90 -6.19 17.90
C GLN A 492 5.58 -7.06 18.94
N ASP A 493 4.84 -8.01 19.49
CA ASP A 493 5.39 -9.14 20.20
C ASP A 493 5.81 -10.22 19.19
N ASP A 494 7.12 -10.41 19.02
CA ASP A 494 7.66 -11.42 18.13
C ASP A 494 7.38 -12.87 18.61
N PHE A 495 6.93 -13.07 19.84
CA PHE A 495 6.58 -14.39 20.41
C PHE A 495 5.10 -14.72 20.25
N ASN A 496 4.23 -13.73 20.39
CA ASN A 496 2.79 -13.89 20.33
C ASN A 496 2.20 -12.95 19.27
N PRO A 497 2.06 -13.41 18.02
CA PRO A 497 1.43 -12.58 17.00
C PRO A 497 0.02 -12.22 17.44
N LYS A 498 -0.23 -10.94 17.65
CA LYS A 498 -1.56 -10.38 17.96
C LYS A 498 -2.45 -10.48 16.72
N ILE A 499 -3.74 -10.57 16.95
CA ILE A 499 -4.75 -10.53 15.88
C ILE A 499 -4.83 -9.12 15.29
N LEU A 500 -4.55 -8.11 16.13
CA LEU A 500 -4.61 -6.69 15.78
C LEU A 500 -3.42 -5.96 16.43
N ASP A 501 -2.79 -5.08 15.68
CA ASP A 501 -1.66 -4.28 16.15
C ASP A 501 -2.18 -3.05 16.90
N ALA A 502 -1.69 -2.82 18.12
CA ALA A 502 -1.92 -1.58 18.85
C ALA A 502 -0.94 -0.50 18.39
N TRP A 503 -1.43 0.70 18.14
CA TRP A 503 -0.63 1.85 17.76
C TRP A 503 -0.16 2.63 18.98
N PHE A 504 1.04 3.16 18.91
CA PHE A 504 1.65 4.01 19.92
C PHE A 504 2.22 5.27 19.29
N ALA A 505 1.94 6.41 19.88
CA ALA A 505 2.56 7.68 19.53
C ALA A 505 3.88 7.82 20.29
N ILE A 506 4.94 8.23 19.61
CA ILE A 506 6.24 8.53 20.22
C ILE A 506 6.09 9.71 21.17
N ASP A 507 6.75 9.63 22.32
CA ASP A 507 6.82 10.68 23.34
C ASP A 507 8.25 11.21 23.54
N GLN A 508 8.49 11.97 24.60
CA GLN A 508 9.80 12.56 24.88
C GLN A 508 10.83 11.54 25.41
N THR A 509 10.41 10.33 25.77
CA THR A 509 11.29 9.31 26.36
C THR A 509 11.99 8.48 25.29
N VAL A 510 11.34 8.34 24.11
CA VAL A 510 11.83 7.52 22.99
C VAL A 510 12.01 8.39 21.74
N ASP A 511 13.14 8.26 21.08
CA ASP A 511 13.40 8.95 19.81
C ASP A 511 12.61 8.28 18.66
N PRO A 512 12.07 9.06 17.70
CA PRO A 512 11.35 8.52 16.55
C PRO A 512 12.19 7.56 15.72
N ALA A 513 11.54 6.51 15.22
CA ALA A 513 12.20 5.59 14.31
C ALA A 513 12.64 6.32 13.03
N SER A 514 13.79 5.93 12.52
CA SER A 514 14.35 6.49 11.29
C SER A 514 14.90 5.42 10.37
N ALA A 515 14.93 5.72 9.08
CA ALA A 515 15.52 4.83 8.08
C ALA A 515 16.33 5.61 7.05
N VAL A 516 17.46 5.05 6.63
CA VAL A 516 18.18 5.46 5.43
C VAL A 516 18.03 4.37 4.40
N GLN A 517 17.61 4.73 3.19
CA GLN A 517 17.36 3.77 2.11
C GLN A 517 18.23 4.08 0.91
N TYR A 518 18.69 3.02 0.23
CA TYR A 518 19.38 3.06 -1.05
C TYR A 518 18.73 2.05 -1.98
N VAL A 519 18.40 2.48 -3.19
CA VAL A 519 17.83 1.63 -4.24
C VAL A 519 18.53 1.89 -5.54
N LEU A 520 18.96 0.81 -6.21
CA LEU A 520 19.50 0.84 -7.55
C LEU A 520 18.67 -0.10 -8.42
N GLY A 521 18.17 0.40 -9.53
CA GLY A 521 17.31 -0.33 -10.45
C GLY A 521 17.79 -0.29 -11.89
N TYR A 522 17.53 -1.35 -12.63
CA TYR A 522 17.62 -1.44 -14.06
C TYR A 522 16.26 -1.81 -14.63
N GLU A 523 15.80 -1.08 -15.64
CA GLU A 523 14.56 -1.35 -16.34
C GLU A 523 14.78 -1.46 -17.83
N GLU A 524 14.15 -2.44 -18.46
CA GLU A 524 14.16 -2.65 -19.89
C GLU A 524 12.78 -3.03 -20.43
N TYR A 525 12.42 -2.44 -21.54
CA TYR A 525 11.20 -2.72 -22.27
C TYR A 525 11.54 -3.34 -23.62
N PHE A 526 10.94 -4.48 -23.91
CA PHE A 526 11.08 -5.15 -25.21
C PHE A 526 9.80 -4.92 -26.02
N GLY A 527 9.79 -3.86 -26.81
CA GLY A 527 8.60 -3.34 -27.46
C GLY A 527 7.53 -2.95 -26.43
N SER A 528 6.27 -2.95 -26.86
CA SER A 528 5.13 -2.63 -25.98
C SER A 528 4.68 -3.79 -25.08
N SER A 529 5.22 -5.01 -25.29
CA SER A 529 4.66 -6.24 -24.70
C SER A 529 5.36 -6.72 -23.45
N TYR A 530 6.65 -6.50 -23.31
CA TYR A 530 7.43 -7.03 -22.19
C TYR A 530 8.11 -5.91 -21.41
N HIS A 531 8.11 -6.07 -20.09
CA HIS A 531 8.82 -5.18 -19.16
C HIS A 531 9.64 -6.04 -18.20
N VAL A 532 10.91 -5.70 -18.04
CA VAL A 532 11.85 -6.32 -17.10
C VAL A 532 12.35 -5.24 -16.16
N GLN A 533 12.26 -5.51 -14.86
CA GLN A 533 12.81 -4.65 -13.81
C GLN A 533 13.70 -5.50 -12.90
N VAL A 534 14.90 -5.03 -12.63
CA VAL A 534 15.84 -5.62 -11.67
C VAL A 534 16.22 -4.56 -10.67
N GLU A 535 16.02 -4.80 -9.39
CA GLU A 535 16.32 -3.84 -8.33
C GLU A 535 17.17 -4.48 -7.23
N THR A 536 18.09 -3.71 -6.67
CA THR A 536 18.78 -4.03 -5.43
C THR A 536 18.57 -2.90 -4.44
N TYR A 537 18.47 -3.26 -3.16
CA TYR A 537 18.22 -2.27 -2.11
C TYR A 537 19.00 -2.58 -0.83
N TYR A 538 19.25 -1.53 -0.08
CA TYR A 538 19.74 -1.57 1.30
C TYR A 538 18.95 -0.56 2.13
N LYS A 539 18.50 -0.98 3.32
CA LYS A 539 17.77 -0.17 4.29
C LYS A 539 18.44 -0.32 5.65
N ASP A 540 18.82 0.79 6.27
CA ASP A 540 19.31 0.87 7.65
C ASP A 540 18.25 1.55 8.50
N MET A 541 17.84 0.94 9.61
CA MET A 541 16.76 1.40 10.47
C MET A 541 17.27 1.58 11.89
N LYS A 542 16.87 2.67 12.54
CA LYS A 542 17.24 3.05 13.90
C LYS A 542 15.99 3.29 14.74
N ASN A 543 16.15 3.11 16.05
CA ASN A 543 15.12 3.39 17.06
C ASN A 543 13.83 2.59 16.82
N LEU A 544 13.95 1.31 16.40
CA LEU A 544 12.80 0.41 16.29
C LEU A 544 12.37 -0.04 17.69
N LEU A 545 11.06 -0.22 17.89
CA LEU A 545 10.50 -0.61 19.18
C LEU A 545 10.13 -2.11 19.23
N THR A 546 10.28 -2.72 20.40
CA THR A 546 9.74 -4.04 20.75
C THR A 546 9.35 -4.04 22.21
N PHE A 547 8.39 -4.89 22.62
CA PHE A 547 8.10 -5.04 24.05
C PHE A 547 9.29 -5.61 24.82
N VAL A 548 9.43 -5.21 26.09
CA VAL A 548 10.45 -5.73 27.00
C VAL A 548 10.18 -7.21 27.29
N ASP A 549 11.16 -8.09 27.03
CA ASP A 549 11.04 -9.56 27.13
C ASP A 549 10.80 -10.07 28.60
N GLU A 550 11.11 -9.29 29.63
CA GLU A 550 11.15 -9.74 31.03
C GLU A 550 9.84 -9.57 31.81
N ARG A 551 8.84 -8.91 31.24
CA ARG A 551 7.52 -8.74 31.91
C ARG A 551 6.65 -9.99 31.77
N SER A 552 6.92 -10.99 32.60
CA SER A 552 6.13 -12.24 32.64
C SER A 552 4.97 -12.22 33.63
N THR A 553 4.73 -11.14 34.37
CA THR A 553 3.68 -11.08 35.40
C THR A 553 2.86 -9.80 35.29
N VAL A 554 1.54 -9.98 35.29
CA VAL A 554 0.52 -8.92 35.29
C VAL A 554 0.55 -8.06 36.58
N ASP A 555 1.38 -8.42 37.54
CA ASP A 555 1.35 -7.89 38.91
C ASP A 555 2.10 -6.56 39.13
N GLU A 556 2.76 -6.00 38.09
CA GLU A 556 3.59 -4.78 38.21
C GLU A 556 3.23 -3.65 37.26
N ILE A 557 1.99 -3.56 36.80
CA ILE A 557 1.57 -2.41 35.95
C ILE A 557 1.19 -1.25 36.86
N VAL A 558 2.08 -0.26 36.95
CA VAL A 558 1.86 0.98 37.70
C VAL A 558 1.26 2.04 36.77
N SER A 559 0.31 2.81 37.27
CA SER A 559 -0.50 3.78 36.52
C SER A 559 0.24 5.00 35.94
N ASP A 560 1.55 5.13 36.13
CA ASP A 560 2.38 6.27 35.71
C ASP A 560 3.55 5.85 34.77
N GLU A 561 3.43 4.72 34.04
CA GLU A 561 4.49 4.24 33.16
C GLU A 561 4.58 5.08 31.88
N THR A 562 5.80 5.43 31.51
CA THR A 562 6.14 6.10 30.24
C THR A 562 6.41 5.05 29.14
N LEU A 563 6.50 5.47 27.89
CA LEU A 563 6.69 4.55 26.76
C LEU A 563 7.99 3.74 26.89
N ASP A 564 9.08 4.33 27.40
CA ASP A 564 10.38 3.66 27.61
C ASP A 564 10.36 2.58 28.69
N ASP A 565 9.39 2.59 29.62
CA ASP A 565 9.19 1.50 30.58
C ASP A 565 8.58 0.25 29.92
N LEU A 566 7.89 0.42 28.81
CA LEU A 566 7.15 -0.64 28.10
C LEU A 566 7.97 -1.28 26.97
N VAL A 567 8.96 -0.57 26.42
CA VAL A 567 9.63 -0.96 25.19
C VAL A 567 11.15 -0.97 25.29
N ASP A 568 11.75 -1.91 24.57
CA ASP A 568 13.16 -1.88 24.20
C ASP A 568 13.34 -1.15 22.87
N VAL A 569 14.40 -0.35 22.78
CA VAL A 569 14.81 0.35 21.55
C VAL A 569 15.95 -0.38 20.87
N GLY A 570 15.84 -0.59 19.57
CA GLY A 570 16.86 -1.30 18.80
C GLY A 570 17.02 -0.81 17.37
N ASP A 571 17.88 -1.48 16.66
CA ASP A 571 18.22 -1.20 15.28
C ASP A 571 17.78 -2.34 14.37
N GLY A 572 17.70 -2.07 13.07
CA GLY A 572 17.42 -3.09 12.07
C GLY A 572 18.06 -2.78 10.73
N TYR A 573 18.21 -3.79 9.90
CA TYR A 573 18.60 -3.60 8.53
C TYR A 573 17.99 -4.64 7.61
N ALA A 574 17.79 -4.25 6.35
CA ALA A 574 17.32 -5.16 5.33
C ALA A 574 18.02 -4.88 3.99
N TYR A 575 18.32 -5.94 3.26
CA TYR A 575 18.87 -5.83 1.90
C TYR A 575 18.44 -7.00 1.03
N GLY A 576 18.47 -6.79 -0.26
CA GLY A 576 18.06 -7.81 -1.21
C GLY A 576 18.13 -7.38 -2.64
N PHE A 577 17.77 -8.30 -3.52
CA PHE A 577 17.54 -8.01 -4.93
C PHE A 577 16.23 -8.63 -5.42
N GLU A 578 15.65 -7.99 -6.42
CA GLU A 578 14.33 -8.28 -6.95
C GLU A 578 14.39 -8.35 -8.47
N ILE A 579 13.65 -9.27 -9.05
CA ILE A 579 13.44 -9.38 -10.49
C ILE A 579 11.94 -9.42 -10.76
N PHE A 580 11.50 -8.58 -11.68
CA PHE A 580 10.12 -8.53 -12.15
C PHE A 580 10.10 -8.65 -13.67
N LEU A 581 9.35 -9.61 -14.18
CA LEU A 581 9.14 -9.82 -15.61
C LEU A 581 7.63 -9.76 -15.87
N GLU A 582 7.18 -8.79 -16.65
CA GLU A 582 5.78 -8.60 -17.01
C GLU A 582 5.58 -8.78 -18.53
N LYS A 583 4.52 -9.51 -18.87
CA LYS A 583 3.97 -9.58 -20.23
C LYS A 583 2.59 -8.92 -20.23
N ARG A 584 2.48 -7.78 -20.89
CA ARG A 584 1.32 -6.87 -20.82
C ARG A 584 0.24 -7.17 -21.85
N LEU A 585 0.61 -7.54 -23.06
CA LEU A 585 -0.28 -7.65 -24.22
C LEU A 585 -0.40 -9.09 -24.73
N GLY A 586 -1.50 -9.35 -25.45
CA GLY A 586 -1.80 -10.61 -26.11
C GLY A 586 -2.74 -11.52 -25.29
N ARG A 587 -3.07 -12.68 -25.86
CA ARG A 587 -3.96 -13.66 -25.22
C ARG A 587 -3.42 -14.20 -23.90
N LEU A 588 -2.10 -14.32 -23.79
CA LEU A 588 -1.42 -14.63 -22.55
C LEU A 588 -0.77 -13.36 -22.02
N ASN A 589 -1.15 -12.94 -20.82
CA ASN A 589 -0.54 -11.82 -20.10
C ASN A 589 -0.37 -12.20 -18.63
N GLY A 590 0.42 -11.41 -17.88
CA GLY A 590 0.71 -11.68 -16.47
C GLY A 590 2.15 -11.31 -16.14
N TRP A 591 2.64 -11.79 -15.01
CA TRP A 591 4.00 -11.51 -14.55
C TRP A 591 4.61 -12.65 -13.76
N ALA A 592 5.94 -12.65 -13.72
CA ALA A 592 6.75 -13.45 -12.81
C ALA A 592 7.58 -12.52 -11.94
N SER A 593 7.65 -12.79 -10.66
CA SER A 593 8.45 -12.05 -9.69
C SER A 593 9.34 -12.98 -8.89
N TYR A 594 10.56 -12.52 -8.61
CA TYR A 594 11.50 -13.18 -7.73
C TYR A 594 12.13 -12.16 -6.78
N ALA A 595 12.25 -12.51 -5.52
CA ALA A 595 12.96 -11.71 -4.53
C ALA A 595 13.88 -12.62 -3.68
N TRP A 596 15.10 -12.14 -3.46
CA TRP A 596 16.01 -12.65 -2.47
C TRP A 596 16.28 -11.55 -1.46
N SER A 597 16.09 -11.84 -0.15
CA SER A 597 16.23 -10.82 0.88
C SER A 597 16.72 -11.37 2.21
N ILE A 598 17.31 -10.47 2.99
CA ILE A 598 17.67 -10.64 4.39
C ILE A 598 17.12 -9.45 5.16
N ALA A 599 16.42 -9.74 6.28
CA ALA A 599 15.94 -8.73 7.22
C ALA A 599 16.28 -9.14 8.65
N ARG A 600 16.95 -8.27 9.39
CA ARG A 600 17.37 -8.50 10.76
C ARG A 600 17.07 -7.32 11.67
N LYS A 601 16.86 -7.64 12.94
CA LYS A 601 16.74 -6.68 14.05
C LYS A 601 17.84 -6.96 15.08
N LYS A 602 18.22 -5.93 15.82
CA LYS A 602 19.19 -5.99 16.89
C LYS A 602 18.65 -5.25 18.12
N PHE A 603 18.33 -5.98 19.17
CA PHE A 603 17.90 -5.47 20.47
C PHE A 603 18.79 -6.03 21.56
N GLN A 604 19.13 -5.25 22.58
CA GLN A 604 19.96 -5.67 23.72
C GLN A 604 21.23 -6.44 23.29
N GLN A 605 21.95 -5.97 22.27
CA GLN A 605 23.16 -6.61 21.70
C GLN A 605 22.90 -7.95 21.00
N LYS A 606 21.67 -8.47 20.94
CA LYS A 606 21.32 -9.72 20.26
C LYS A 606 20.76 -9.41 18.88
N GLU A 607 21.33 -10.03 17.85
CA GLU A 607 20.88 -9.91 16.46
C GLU A 607 20.12 -11.16 16.04
N TYR A 608 18.94 -10.97 15.43
CA TYR A 608 18.08 -12.08 14.99
C TYR A 608 17.32 -11.71 13.70
N TYR A 609 16.82 -12.73 12.99
CA TYR A 609 15.99 -12.54 11.81
C TYR A 609 14.59 -12.03 12.20
N THR A 610 14.01 -11.16 11.38
CA THR A 610 12.59 -10.77 11.55
C THR A 610 11.67 -11.97 11.30
N ASN A 611 10.47 -11.97 11.89
CA ASN A 611 9.47 -13.05 11.73
C ASN A 611 9.08 -13.29 10.26
N TRP A 612 9.22 -12.29 9.41
CA TRP A 612 8.88 -12.34 8.00
C TRP A 612 10.08 -12.53 7.07
N ASP A 613 11.29 -12.77 7.58
CA ASP A 613 12.47 -13.02 6.73
C ASP A 613 12.30 -14.31 5.92
N ARG A 614 11.94 -14.18 4.65
CA ARG A 614 11.89 -15.28 3.67
C ARG A 614 13.00 -15.10 2.66
N ARG A 615 13.93 -16.05 2.64
CA ARG A 615 15.16 -15.94 1.84
C ARG A 615 14.89 -15.87 0.35
N HIS A 616 13.97 -16.68 -0.14
CA HIS A 616 13.59 -16.76 -1.54
C HIS A 616 12.08 -16.72 -1.64
N VAL A 617 11.57 -15.84 -2.48
CA VAL A 617 10.15 -15.72 -2.80
C VAL A 617 10.00 -15.65 -4.31
N PHE A 618 9.14 -16.49 -4.86
CA PHE A 618 8.86 -16.55 -6.28
C PHE A 618 7.36 -16.61 -6.51
N ASN A 619 6.83 -15.75 -7.41
CA ASN A 619 5.44 -15.78 -7.83
C ASN A 619 5.36 -15.79 -9.35
N ILE A 620 4.41 -16.55 -9.88
CA ILE A 620 4.01 -16.51 -11.28
C ILE A 620 2.51 -16.29 -11.34
N ILE A 621 2.08 -15.30 -12.11
CA ILE A 621 0.67 -15.03 -12.41
C ILE A 621 0.51 -15.04 -13.91
N GLY A 622 -0.45 -15.81 -14.39
CA GLY A 622 -0.81 -15.89 -15.78
C GLY A 622 -2.32 -15.77 -15.98
N ASN A 623 -2.69 -15.00 -16.98
CA ASN A 623 -4.05 -14.90 -17.46
C ASN A 623 -4.05 -15.22 -18.96
N TYR A 624 -4.86 -16.21 -19.37
CA TYR A 624 -4.96 -16.68 -20.73
C TYR A 624 -6.40 -16.57 -21.24
N ARG A 625 -6.58 -15.74 -22.26
CA ARG A 625 -7.86 -15.68 -22.99
C ARG A 625 -7.98 -16.85 -23.95
N LEU A 626 -8.71 -17.87 -23.53
CA LEU A 626 -8.92 -19.07 -24.34
C LEU A 626 -9.73 -18.72 -25.61
N ASN A 627 -10.81 -17.95 -25.43
CA ASN A 627 -11.69 -17.45 -26.49
C ASN A 627 -12.48 -16.23 -25.96
N PRO A 628 -13.32 -15.54 -26.75
CA PRO A 628 -14.08 -14.38 -26.29
C PRO A 628 -15.04 -14.63 -25.10
N LYS A 629 -15.31 -15.90 -24.77
CA LYS A 629 -16.21 -16.28 -23.67
C LYS A 629 -15.47 -16.76 -22.44
N TRP A 630 -14.19 -17.13 -22.52
CA TRP A 630 -13.48 -17.75 -21.43
C TRP A 630 -12.09 -17.16 -21.21
N ASP A 631 -11.85 -16.68 -20.01
CA ASP A 631 -10.53 -16.37 -19.49
C ASP A 631 -10.17 -17.40 -18.41
N ILE A 632 -8.92 -17.90 -18.46
CA ILE A 632 -8.35 -18.81 -17.46
C ILE A 632 -7.19 -18.08 -16.80
N ASN A 633 -7.12 -18.09 -15.48
CA ASN A 633 -6.06 -17.47 -14.73
C ASN A 633 -5.45 -18.42 -13.69
N GLY A 634 -4.20 -18.16 -13.34
CA GLY A 634 -3.47 -18.95 -12.37
C GLY A 634 -2.45 -18.10 -11.63
N LYS A 635 -2.23 -18.44 -10.36
CA LYS A 635 -1.18 -17.89 -9.50
C LYS A 635 -0.44 -19.03 -8.83
N TRP A 636 0.87 -19.09 -9.01
CA TRP A 636 1.73 -20.00 -8.26
C TRP A 636 2.70 -19.20 -7.41
N THR A 637 2.78 -19.57 -6.13
CA THR A 637 3.64 -18.93 -5.14
C THR A 637 4.56 -19.99 -4.53
N PHE A 638 5.85 -19.67 -4.41
CA PHE A 638 6.86 -20.45 -3.70
C PHE A 638 7.63 -19.52 -2.75
N GLN A 639 7.84 -19.98 -1.51
CA GLN A 639 8.59 -19.23 -0.51
C GLN A 639 9.42 -20.18 0.37
N THR A 640 10.63 -19.78 0.72
CA THR A 640 11.38 -20.45 1.81
C THR A 640 10.70 -20.18 3.15
N GLY A 641 10.84 -21.11 4.08
CA GLY A 641 10.22 -21.04 5.39
C GLY A 641 10.59 -19.76 6.16
N GLN A 642 9.59 -19.14 6.77
CA GLN A 642 9.79 -18.01 7.67
C GLN A 642 10.44 -18.46 8.99
N PRO A 643 11.17 -17.59 9.69
CA PRO A 643 11.74 -17.88 11.00
C PRO A 643 10.66 -18.07 12.06
N TYR A 644 10.99 -18.86 13.09
CA TYR A 644 10.23 -18.97 14.33
C TYR A 644 11.20 -19.25 15.49
N THR A 645 10.79 -18.94 16.73
CA THR A 645 11.53 -19.26 17.94
C THR A 645 11.20 -20.70 18.35
N PRO A 646 12.17 -21.65 18.29
CA PRO A 646 11.92 -23.03 18.70
C PRO A 646 11.78 -23.12 20.21
N ILE A 647 10.93 -24.00 20.69
CA ILE A 647 10.86 -24.38 22.11
C ILE A 647 11.82 -25.53 22.31
N LEU A 648 12.83 -25.36 23.19
CA LEU A 648 13.88 -26.34 23.47
C LEU A 648 13.50 -27.31 24.60
N GLY A 649 12.60 -26.90 25.48
CA GLY A 649 12.18 -27.68 26.62
C GLY A 649 11.05 -27.01 27.39
N TYR A 650 10.72 -27.58 28.52
CA TYR A 650 9.74 -27.03 29.46
C TYR A 650 10.16 -27.35 30.90
N TYR A 651 9.61 -26.59 31.85
CA TYR A 651 9.71 -26.87 33.26
C TYR A 651 8.31 -26.69 33.91
N ILE A 652 8.16 -27.36 35.06
CA ILE A 652 6.91 -27.26 35.83
C ILE A 652 7.15 -26.20 36.91
N GLU A 653 6.33 -25.16 36.85
CA GLU A 653 6.26 -24.14 37.87
C GLU A 653 5.25 -24.59 38.95
N LYS A 654 5.74 -24.77 40.18
CA LYS A 654 4.88 -25.04 41.31
C LYS A 654 4.43 -23.72 41.92
N VAL A 655 3.20 -23.34 41.66
CA VAL A 655 2.58 -22.18 42.30
C VAL A 655 2.17 -22.59 43.70
N PRO A 656 2.61 -21.90 44.78
CA PRO A 656 2.14 -22.17 46.14
C PRO A 656 0.61 -22.07 46.19
N ASP A 657 -0.02 -23.06 46.81
CA ASP A 657 -1.51 -23.17 46.99
C ASP A 657 -2.32 -23.41 45.69
N ALA A 658 -1.72 -23.63 44.53
CA ALA A 658 -2.46 -24.05 43.34
C ALA A 658 -2.48 -25.58 43.22
N SER A 659 -3.67 -26.15 43.06
CA SER A 659 -3.85 -27.58 42.76
C SER A 659 -3.34 -27.98 41.39
N ASN A 660 -3.07 -27.01 40.51
CA ASN A 660 -2.63 -27.19 39.13
C ASN A 660 -1.14 -26.86 38.95
N GLN A 661 -0.42 -27.74 38.27
CA GLN A 661 0.94 -27.49 37.83
C GLN A 661 0.87 -26.63 36.54
N VAL A 662 1.67 -25.56 36.48
CA VAL A 662 1.78 -24.71 35.30
C VAL A 662 3.07 -25.10 34.55
N TYR A 663 2.90 -25.55 33.30
CA TYR A 663 4.01 -25.81 32.42
C TYR A 663 4.48 -24.50 31.80
N ARG A 664 5.78 -24.22 31.92
CA ARG A 664 6.47 -23.11 31.27
C ARG A 664 7.42 -23.62 30.21
N THR A 665 7.39 -22.98 29.03
CA THR A 665 8.29 -23.33 27.92
C THR A 665 9.65 -22.65 28.08
N ILE A 666 10.71 -23.32 27.63
CA ILE A 666 12.05 -22.76 27.53
C ILE A 666 12.28 -22.42 26.05
N PRO A 667 12.23 -21.14 25.67
CA PRO A 667 12.46 -20.75 24.29
C PRO A 667 13.93 -20.93 23.91
N GLY A 668 14.18 -21.30 22.67
CA GLY A 668 15.50 -21.30 22.07
C GLY A 668 15.92 -19.92 21.56
N THR A 669 16.90 -19.92 20.67
CA THR A 669 17.32 -18.66 20.01
C THR A 669 16.13 -18.02 19.28
N ARG A 670 15.88 -16.73 19.55
CA ARG A 670 14.81 -15.96 18.92
C ARG A 670 14.92 -16.06 17.40
N ASN A 671 13.87 -16.53 16.75
CA ASN A 671 13.79 -16.75 15.29
C ASN A 671 14.92 -17.65 14.73
N GLY A 672 15.45 -18.58 15.57
CA GLY A 672 16.55 -19.49 15.20
C GLY A 672 16.12 -20.70 14.37
N GLY A 673 14.86 -21.07 14.38
CA GLY A 673 14.27 -22.12 13.55
C GLY A 673 13.65 -21.57 12.27
N ARG A 674 13.39 -22.45 11.28
CA ARG A 674 12.62 -22.10 10.08
C ARG A 674 11.53 -23.13 9.82
N TYR A 675 10.33 -22.63 9.46
CA TYR A 675 9.26 -23.49 8.98
C TYR A 675 9.65 -24.16 7.65
N PRO A 676 8.98 -25.25 7.27
CA PRO A 676 9.13 -25.87 5.95
C PRO A 676 8.86 -24.90 4.79
N LEU A 677 9.25 -25.31 3.57
CA LEU A 677 8.94 -24.58 2.34
C LEU A 677 7.43 -24.39 2.18
N TYR A 678 7.04 -23.21 1.76
CA TYR A 678 5.66 -22.87 1.41
C TYR A 678 5.51 -22.83 -0.11
N HIS A 679 4.49 -23.50 -0.64
CA HIS A 679 4.09 -23.31 -2.04
C HIS A 679 2.59 -23.55 -2.21
N ARG A 680 1.98 -22.84 -3.18
CA ARG A 680 0.56 -22.88 -3.42
C ARG A 680 0.25 -22.56 -4.89
N LEU A 681 -0.71 -23.29 -5.48
CA LEU A 681 -1.29 -23.01 -6.78
C LEU A 681 -2.75 -22.63 -6.61
N ASP A 682 -3.12 -21.47 -7.11
CA ASP A 682 -4.50 -20.99 -7.18
C ASP A 682 -4.89 -20.91 -8.66
N LEU A 683 -6.05 -21.44 -9.03
CA LEU A 683 -6.58 -21.44 -10.39
C LEU A 683 -7.95 -20.76 -10.43
N GLY A 684 -8.23 -20.12 -11.55
CA GLY A 684 -9.52 -19.48 -11.80
C GLY A 684 -9.93 -19.54 -13.25
N ALA A 685 -11.23 -19.44 -13.48
CA ALA A 685 -11.83 -19.30 -14.80
C ALA A 685 -12.97 -18.31 -14.74
N VAL A 686 -13.11 -17.49 -15.78
CA VAL A 686 -14.19 -16.52 -15.93
C VAL A 686 -14.93 -16.79 -17.22
N TRP A 687 -16.24 -16.99 -17.12
CA TRP A 687 -17.14 -17.16 -18.26
C TRP A 687 -17.91 -15.86 -18.52
N HIS A 688 -17.62 -15.24 -19.67
CA HIS A 688 -18.26 -14.03 -20.13
C HIS A 688 -19.53 -14.35 -20.94
N THR A 689 -20.65 -13.80 -20.52
CA THR A 689 -21.95 -13.99 -21.20
C THR A 689 -22.78 -12.71 -21.15
N LYS A 690 -23.97 -12.75 -21.74
CA LYS A 690 -24.93 -11.64 -21.69
C LYS A 690 -26.32 -12.15 -21.32
N VAL A 691 -26.99 -11.48 -20.42
CA VAL A 691 -28.37 -11.73 -20.04
C VAL A 691 -29.18 -10.49 -20.37
N LYS A 692 -30.22 -10.64 -21.22
CA LYS A 692 -31.04 -9.53 -21.72
C LYS A 692 -30.21 -8.36 -22.31
N GLY A 693 -29.10 -8.70 -22.99
CA GLY A 693 -28.21 -7.74 -23.62
C GLY A 693 -27.19 -7.06 -22.68
N LYS A 694 -27.28 -7.26 -21.37
CA LYS A 694 -26.36 -6.76 -20.36
C LYS A 694 -25.25 -7.78 -20.09
N LYS A 695 -24.04 -7.31 -19.78
CA LYS A 695 -22.89 -8.19 -19.49
C LYS A 695 -23.07 -8.91 -18.17
N MET A 696 -22.72 -10.19 -18.16
CA MET A 696 -22.64 -11.03 -16.97
C MET A 696 -21.41 -11.90 -17.04
N ASP A 697 -20.62 -11.89 -15.96
CA ASP A 697 -19.46 -12.75 -15.81
C ASP A 697 -19.71 -13.75 -14.68
N VAL A 698 -19.44 -15.03 -14.93
CA VAL A 698 -19.45 -16.08 -13.91
C VAL A 698 -18.00 -16.48 -13.68
N PHE A 699 -17.53 -16.39 -12.45
CA PHE A 699 -16.18 -16.80 -12.10
C PHE A 699 -16.17 -17.98 -11.14
N ILE A 700 -15.20 -18.87 -11.35
CA ILE A 700 -14.91 -20.02 -10.48
C ILE A 700 -13.44 -19.92 -10.13
N GLN A 701 -13.13 -20.08 -8.85
CA GLN A 701 -11.75 -19.99 -8.32
C GLN A 701 -11.52 -21.13 -7.34
N ILE A 702 -10.30 -21.64 -7.33
CA ILE A 702 -9.87 -22.69 -6.40
C ILE A 702 -8.52 -22.27 -5.82
N VAL A 703 -8.52 -21.92 -4.55
CA VAL A 703 -7.31 -21.64 -3.78
C VAL A 703 -6.70 -22.95 -3.31
N ASN A 704 -5.37 -23.06 -3.36
CA ASN A 704 -4.60 -24.25 -2.98
C ASN A 704 -5.04 -25.52 -3.73
N THR A 705 -5.09 -25.44 -5.06
CA THR A 705 -5.69 -26.45 -5.95
C THR A 705 -5.15 -27.88 -5.75
N TYR A 706 -3.87 -28.05 -5.38
CA TYR A 706 -3.27 -29.37 -5.14
C TYR A 706 -3.18 -29.76 -3.65
N TRP A 707 -3.91 -29.04 -2.78
CA TRP A 707 -4.02 -29.30 -1.34
C TRP A 707 -2.68 -29.43 -0.61
N GLN A 708 -1.76 -28.49 -0.86
CA GLN A 708 -0.52 -28.43 -0.08
C GLN A 708 -0.80 -28.07 1.38
N LYS A 709 -0.32 -28.89 2.28
CA LYS A 709 -0.39 -28.63 3.73
C LYS A 709 0.79 -27.73 4.12
N ASN A 710 0.66 -26.45 3.88
CA ASN A 710 1.65 -25.46 4.31
C ASN A 710 1.56 -25.28 5.82
N VAL A 711 2.68 -25.30 6.52
CA VAL A 711 2.73 -25.08 7.96
C VAL A 711 2.49 -23.59 8.24
N PHE A 712 1.41 -23.30 8.98
CA PHE A 712 1.13 -21.95 9.47
C PHE A 712 1.94 -21.65 10.74
N ARG A 713 1.80 -22.54 11.77
CA ARG A 713 2.58 -22.47 13.00
C ARG A 713 2.65 -23.81 13.70
N TYR A 714 3.62 -23.96 14.59
CA TYR A 714 3.64 -25.02 15.57
C TYR A 714 2.86 -24.59 16.82
N ALA A 715 2.01 -25.44 17.32
CA ALA A 715 1.29 -25.26 18.57
C ALA A 715 1.77 -26.34 19.55
N TYR A 716 1.89 -25.97 20.81
CA TYR A 716 2.24 -26.90 21.86
C TYR A 716 0.99 -27.12 22.72
N ARG A 717 0.58 -28.38 22.86
CA ARG A 717 -0.46 -28.79 23.80
C ARG A 717 0.20 -29.25 25.06
N PHE A 718 -0.31 -28.81 26.18
CA PHE A 718 0.10 -29.24 27.51
C PHE A 718 -1.00 -30.12 28.03
N GLY A 719 -0.73 -31.42 28.21
CA GLY A 719 -1.64 -32.34 28.88
C GLY A 719 -1.60 -32.18 30.39
N SER A 720 -2.50 -32.81 31.09
CA SER A 720 -2.46 -32.96 32.54
C SER A 720 -1.93 -34.36 32.87
N THR A 721 -1.02 -34.46 33.81
CA THR A 721 -0.51 -35.75 34.26
C THR A 721 -1.50 -36.54 35.11
N ILE A 722 -2.65 -35.96 35.46
CA ILE A 722 -3.72 -36.58 36.25
C ILE A 722 -5.05 -35.97 35.84
N ASN A 723 -5.66 -36.50 34.79
CA ASN A 723 -6.98 -36.05 34.31
C ASN A 723 -7.91 -37.21 33.93
N GLY A 724 -7.43 -38.47 34.04
CA GLY A 724 -8.20 -39.65 33.68
C GLY A 724 -8.35 -39.87 32.17
N VAL A 725 -7.49 -39.23 31.35
CA VAL A 725 -7.53 -39.29 29.88
C VAL A 725 -6.14 -39.62 29.38
N ASP A 726 -6.04 -40.51 28.40
CA ASP A 726 -4.84 -40.76 27.58
C ASP A 726 -4.60 -39.55 26.68
N ASP A 727 -3.68 -38.65 27.07
CA ASP A 727 -3.42 -37.37 26.38
C ASP A 727 -2.42 -37.51 25.22
N ASP A 728 -1.59 -38.59 25.19
CA ASP A 728 -0.59 -38.81 24.14
C ASP A 728 -0.97 -39.93 23.14
N GLY A 729 -1.99 -40.73 23.46
CA GLY A 729 -2.60 -41.71 22.54
C GLY A 729 -1.91 -43.05 22.55
N ASP A 730 -1.10 -43.36 23.55
CA ASP A 730 -0.39 -44.67 23.68
C ASP A 730 -1.20 -45.74 24.37
N LYS A 731 -2.38 -45.41 24.94
CA LYS A 731 -3.41 -46.24 25.61
C LYS A 731 -3.13 -46.48 27.10
N GLU A 732 -2.13 -45.89 27.68
CA GLU A 732 -1.96 -45.81 29.14
C GLU A 732 -2.62 -44.48 29.62
N ILE A 733 -2.98 -44.37 30.86
CA ILE A 733 -3.73 -43.27 31.41
C ILE A 733 -3.00 -42.71 32.64
N ASP A 734 -2.83 -41.39 32.73
CA ASP A 734 -2.19 -40.73 33.88
C ASP A 734 -0.72 -41.08 34.11
N GLU A 735 0.05 -41.24 33.06
CA GLU A 735 1.48 -41.51 33.14
C GLU A 735 2.35 -40.28 33.39
N ALA A 736 3.62 -40.50 33.77
CA ALA A 736 4.53 -39.42 34.08
C ALA A 736 4.91 -38.52 32.90
N ASP A 737 4.68 -38.97 31.65
CA ASP A 737 4.95 -38.20 30.44
C ASP A 737 3.71 -37.66 29.75
N GLU A 738 2.51 -38.01 30.18
CA GLU A 738 1.25 -37.44 29.61
C GLU A 738 1.16 -35.91 29.71
N GLY A 739 1.71 -35.30 30.72
CA GLY A 739 1.77 -33.85 30.86
C GLY A 739 2.78 -33.15 29.97
N ARG A 740 3.56 -33.87 29.16
CA ARG A 740 4.61 -33.28 28.31
C ARG A 740 4.02 -32.49 27.15
N PRO A 741 4.61 -31.30 26.85
CA PRO A 741 4.16 -30.53 25.71
C PRO A 741 4.31 -31.29 24.40
N GLN A 742 3.22 -31.55 23.72
CA GLN A 742 3.22 -32.16 22.40
C GLN A 742 3.18 -31.09 21.32
N ARG A 743 4.10 -31.17 20.34
CA ARG A 743 4.15 -30.24 19.22
C ARG A 743 3.14 -30.65 18.16
N GLY A 744 2.04 -29.93 18.05
CA GLY A 744 1.09 -30.00 16.94
C GLY A 744 1.50 -29.11 15.78
N VAL A 745 0.94 -29.38 14.59
CA VAL A 745 1.10 -28.55 13.39
C VAL A 745 -0.25 -27.95 13.03
N ILE A 746 -0.31 -26.62 13.01
CA ILE A 746 -1.45 -25.88 12.44
C ILE A 746 -1.11 -25.59 10.99
N ASN A 747 -1.94 -26.11 10.09
CA ASN A 747 -1.77 -25.87 8.66
C ASN A 747 -2.45 -24.57 8.23
N GLY A 748 -1.94 -23.98 7.15
CA GLY A 748 -2.52 -22.83 6.48
C GLY A 748 -3.81 -23.17 5.73
N LEU A 749 -4.19 -22.37 4.75
CA LEU A 749 -5.44 -22.49 4.01
C LEU A 749 -5.58 -23.86 3.31
N PRO A 750 -6.69 -24.59 3.51
CA PRO A 750 -6.98 -25.81 2.78
C PRO A 750 -7.33 -25.48 1.31
N ILE A 751 -7.74 -26.50 0.56
CA ILE A 751 -8.40 -26.25 -0.74
C ILE A 751 -9.72 -25.51 -0.51
N ILE A 752 -9.89 -24.34 -1.16
CA ILE A 752 -11.10 -23.54 -1.03
C ILE A 752 -11.63 -23.21 -2.42
N PRO A 753 -12.71 -23.90 -2.86
CA PRO A 753 -13.42 -23.53 -4.06
C PRO A 753 -14.31 -22.30 -3.79
N SER A 754 -14.42 -21.43 -4.76
CA SER A 754 -15.32 -20.28 -4.73
C SER A 754 -15.96 -20.08 -6.10
N ILE A 755 -17.20 -19.60 -6.08
CA ILE A 755 -17.97 -19.24 -7.28
C ILE A 755 -18.65 -17.89 -7.03
N GLY A 756 -18.79 -17.12 -8.08
CA GLY A 756 -19.55 -15.87 -8.00
C GLY A 756 -20.01 -15.40 -9.38
N VAL A 757 -20.87 -14.41 -9.37
CA VAL A 757 -21.47 -13.80 -10.54
C VAL A 757 -21.36 -12.29 -10.44
N THR A 758 -20.95 -11.66 -11.52
CA THR A 758 -20.96 -10.21 -11.67
C THR A 758 -21.91 -9.81 -12.79
N PHE A 759 -22.71 -8.80 -12.58
CA PHE A 759 -23.69 -8.30 -13.53
C PHE A 759 -23.56 -6.79 -13.70
N GLU A 760 -23.51 -6.29 -14.97
CA GLU A 760 -23.49 -4.87 -15.33
C GLU A 760 -24.85 -4.47 -15.89
N PHE A 761 -25.42 -3.32 -15.45
CA PHE A 761 -26.75 -2.86 -15.86
C PHE A 761 -26.84 -1.35 -16.10
#